data_699e15bdb96026cd0928243b32243765
#
_entry.id   699e15bdb96026cd0928243b32243765
#
_cell.length_a   1.000
_cell.length_b   1.000
_cell.length_c   1.000
_cell.angle_alpha   90.00
_cell.angle_beta   90.00
_cell.angle_gamma   90.00
#
_symmetry.space_group_name_H-M   'P 1'
#
loop_
_entity.id
_entity.type
_entity.pdbx_description
1 polymer ?
#
loop_
_entity_poly.entity_id
_entity_poly.type
_entity_poly.pdbx_seq_one_letter_code
_entity_poly.pdbx_strand_id
1 'polypeptide(L)'
;MSKIKPKFRKANVSSAMALCLLVGSGLTQSCTKDVFEGQPEWLGNSIYEELKSYGNYNYTIRLIDDLGQTSVLSQTGSKTIFIADDAAYEDFFRTNSWGVRKYEELSTGQKKILLNSSMINNAYLIELLSNLGGNPPQQGLCMRRETAVSVLDSVAKMSPDVMPDNGYWNYYKAKNKAIYLLRDNTGKPMIHFLPAYMKYNKITSSDLEKLTNGESNSIADAWVNGKKVTEADIICKNGYIHKVEGVMTQSDNMAQIVNSHANMTTFARMINRFAAPYYDAAATKEFNRLYNNSDSVFTMKYFATSANTGNYGKQAKGELNTDPQGNVVESKLLFDPGWNQYYPTGSSDKQLHSDCGAMLVPSNAALETWWNGGGRVLKDMYGSWDRVPTKVLVKLINLGMINSFAETVPSKFNNIVDQATKKPIGVQAADVDSCFMGCNGVVYLLNKVYAPADYSSVSFPALVNENTMNVLYWAISSIPNNSFEPYLNSMDSKYSFFIPTNNAMLHYVDPCSYGNTSQVLYEFYFDNDTKTVKAHRYKYDVKTQTKGEALTDATSDQVNNRLADMVNNLIVVGNVEDGKTYYKTKSGGYLKVAHAGTVGSMTVAGGLQMEMGRDLTVTNIFDMGESGNGKSYILESQMPMTSQKSVKSILKAHSEFSKFYELIAASGLMSSKSSNGTGADDNIILFDAYNYTIYVPTNAAIEKLHQEGYLPYPSDIEALTADDFGGNGSKLKAAKDELKSRILNFVKYHIQDNSVIIGGTN
;
A
#
# COMPACT_ATOMS: atom_id res chain seq x y z
N MET A 1 43.66 27.07 17.39
CA MET A 1 44.83 26.73 16.56
C MET A 1 44.34 26.57 15.13
N SER A 2 44.67 27.45 14.43
CA SER A 2 44.92 27.93 13.08
C SER A 2 44.46 27.04 11.94
N LYS A 3 43.50 27.61 11.17
CA LYS A 3 43.03 27.14 9.85
C LYS A 3 44.10 27.49 8.81
N ILE A 4 44.51 26.48 8.02
CA ILE A 4 45.27 26.71 6.79
C ILE A 4 44.35 26.36 5.62
N LYS A 5 44.01 27.36 4.80
CA LYS A 5 43.37 27.20 3.49
C LYS A 5 44.45 27.15 2.41
N PRO A 6 44.41 26.22 1.45
CA PRO A 6 45.28 26.31 0.28
C PRO A 6 44.71 27.28 -0.76
N LYS A 7 45.50 28.25 -1.17
CA LYS A 7 45.24 29.12 -2.31
C LYS A 7 45.59 28.38 -3.61
N PHE A 8 44.60 28.10 -4.46
CA PHE A 8 44.83 27.73 -5.84
C PHE A 8 45.15 28.99 -6.67
N ARG A 9 46.33 29.02 -7.28
CA ARG A 9 46.72 30.00 -8.31
C ARG A 9 46.03 29.65 -9.62
N LYS A 10 45.33 30.63 -10.21
CA LYS A 10 44.83 30.55 -11.59
C LYS A 10 46.09 30.57 -12.52
N ALA A 11 46.32 29.45 -13.21
CA ALA A 11 47.25 29.38 -14.34
C ALA A 11 46.44 29.63 -15.62
N ASN A 12 46.98 30.45 -16.50
CA ASN A 12 46.37 30.92 -17.73
C ASN A 12 46.12 29.79 -18.71
N VAL A 13 44.87 29.54 -19.04
CA VAL A 13 44.41 28.54 -20.04
C VAL A 13 44.70 28.96 -21.49
N SER A 14 45.16 30.18 -21.71
CA SER A 14 45.42 30.76 -23.07
C SER A 14 46.66 30.22 -23.80
N SER A 15 47.61 29.64 -23.09
CA SER A 15 48.83 29.12 -23.76
C SER A 15 48.78 27.66 -24.21
N ALA A 16 47.84 26.87 -23.69
CA ALA A 16 47.70 25.47 -24.06
C ALA A 16 46.86 25.30 -25.37
N MET A 17 45.93 26.22 -25.65
CA MET A 17 45.14 26.20 -26.90
C MET A 17 45.94 26.59 -28.15
N ALA A 18 46.97 27.43 -28.00
CA ALA A 18 47.81 27.85 -29.14
C ALA A 18 48.80 26.75 -29.57
N LEU A 19 49.17 25.84 -28.68
CA LEU A 19 50.10 24.75 -28.99
C LEU A 19 49.37 23.54 -29.64
N CYS A 20 48.10 23.32 -29.36
CA CYS A 20 47.29 22.29 -30.01
C CYS A 20 46.86 22.67 -31.44
N LEU A 21 46.75 23.96 -31.76
CA LEU A 21 46.44 24.42 -33.14
C LEU A 21 47.63 24.41 -34.09
N LEU A 22 48.85 24.44 -33.56
CA LEU A 22 50.08 24.38 -34.38
C LEU A 22 50.55 22.93 -34.66
N VAL A 23 50.13 21.95 -33.88
CA VAL A 23 50.42 20.53 -34.14
C VAL A 23 49.34 19.90 -35.01
N GLY A 24 48.11 20.46 -35.05
CA GLY A 24 46.99 20.00 -35.87
C GLY A 24 47.12 20.36 -37.36
N SER A 25 47.94 21.35 -37.75
CA SER A 25 48.09 21.78 -39.12
C SER A 25 49.27 21.08 -39.88
N GLY A 26 50.05 20.24 -39.18
CA GLY A 26 51.16 19.50 -39.78
C GLY A 26 50.88 18.05 -40.14
N LEU A 27 49.67 17.54 -39.81
CA LEU A 27 49.33 16.12 -40.04
C LEU A 27 48.20 15.89 -41.07
N THR A 28 47.84 16.90 -41.83
CA THR A 28 46.80 16.76 -42.87
C THR A 28 47.31 16.59 -44.29
N GLN A 29 48.58 16.20 -44.42
CA GLN A 29 49.09 15.78 -45.72
C GLN A 29 49.81 14.44 -45.64
N SER A 30 49.05 13.39 -45.48
CA SER A 30 49.34 12.07 -46.01
C SER A 30 48.20 11.09 -45.69
N CYS A 31 47.09 11.24 -46.35
CA CYS A 31 46.24 10.12 -46.72
C CYS A 31 46.10 10.17 -48.21
N THR A 32 47.08 9.62 -48.92
CA THR A 32 46.91 9.20 -50.29
C THR A 32 45.67 8.31 -50.38
N LYS A 33 44.69 8.75 -51.17
CA LYS A 33 43.67 7.89 -51.73
C LYS A 33 44.40 6.67 -52.30
N ASP A 34 44.11 5.51 -51.92
CA ASP A 34 44.52 4.22 -52.47
C ASP A 34 45.17 3.26 -51.46
N VAL A 35 44.52 2.98 -50.34
CA VAL A 35 44.90 1.80 -49.57
C VAL A 35 43.71 1.00 -49.02
N PHE A 36 42.57 1.02 -49.39
CA PHE A 36 41.50 0.05 -49.02
C PHE A 36 40.21 0.35 -49.80
N GLU A 37 40.25 0.26 -51.15
CA GLU A 37 39.01 0.15 -51.93
C GLU A 37 38.41 -1.26 -51.92
N GLY A 38 39.08 -2.27 -51.39
CA GLY A 38 38.56 -3.62 -51.21
C GLY A 38 38.40 -3.95 -49.72
N GLN A 39 37.19 -4.17 -49.25
CA GLN A 39 37.02 -4.82 -47.96
C GLN A 39 37.69 -6.21 -48.04
N PRO A 40 38.48 -6.62 -47.01
CA PRO A 40 39.09 -7.94 -47.00
C PRO A 40 38.02 -9.03 -47.13
N GLU A 41 38.20 -9.98 -48.03
CA GLU A 41 37.27 -11.10 -48.30
C GLU A 41 36.92 -11.90 -47.02
N TRP A 42 37.82 -11.93 -46.04
CA TRP A 42 37.59 -12.61 -44.76
C TRP A 42 36.59 -11.90 -43.82
N LEU A 43 36.20 -10.67 -44.11
CA LEU A 43 35.19 -9.96 -43.30
C LEU A 43 33.76 -10.48 -43.50
N GLY A 44 33.49 -11.23 -44.56
CA GLY A 44 32.16 -11.74 -44.88
C GLY A 44 31.17 -10.67 -45.32
N ASN A 45 29.92 -11.04 -45.44
CA ASN A 45 28.82 -10.17 -45.82
C ASN A 45 28.45 -9.21 -44.70
N SER A 46 27.91 -8.04 -45.04
CA SER A 46 27.14 -7.22 -44.12
C SER A 46 25.77 -7.84 -43.84
N ILE A 47 25.09 -7.37 -42.79
CA ILE A 47 23.69 -7.78 -42.49
C ILE A 47 22.80 -7.62 -43.74
N TYR A 48 22.93 -6.51 -44.48
CA TYR A 48 22.15 -6.24 -45.69
C TYR A 48 22.49 -7.18 -46.84
N GLU A 49 23.77 -7.46 -47.07
CA GLU A 49 24.22 -8.42 -48.10
C GLU A 49 23.81 -9.84 -47.79
N GLU A 50 23.91 -10.23 -46.51
CA GLU A 50 23.52 -11.55 -46.04
C GLU A 50 22.01 -11.78 -46.21
N LEU A 51 21.17 -10.79 -45.83
CA LEU A 51 19.72 -10.85 -46.05
C LEU A 51 19.35 -11.03 -47.52
N LYS A 52 20.05 -10.34 -48.43
CA LYS A 52 19.84 -10.49 -49.88
C LYS A 52 20.19 -11.89 -50.38
N SER A 53 21.19 -12.54 -49.81
CA SER A 53 21.63 -13.87 -50.23
C SER A 53 20.57 -14.95 -49.97
N TYR A 54 19.69 -14.77 -49.01
CA TYR A 54 18.66 -15.77 -48.64
C TYR A 54 17.46 -15.82 -49.60
N GLY A 55 17.09 -14.71 -50.24
CA GLY A 55 16.03 -14.63 -51.26
C GLY A 55 14.58 -14.67 -50.72
N ASN A 56 14.35 -14.91 -49.42
CA ASN A 56 13.06 -15.00 -48.79
C ASN A 56 12.84 -14.05 -47.58
N TYR A 57 13.61 -12.94 -47.55
CA TYR A 57 13.50 -11.86 -46.55
C TYR A 57 13.18 -10.51 -47.19
N ASN A 58 12.39 -10.53 -48.28
CA ASN A 58 12.08 -9.36 -49.08
C ASN A 58 11.40 -8.23 -48.34
N TYR A 59 10.48 -8.55 -47.43
CA TYR A 59 9.82 -7.55 -46.59
C TYR A 59 10.81 -6.85 -45.66
N THR A 60 11.74 -7.57 -45.03
CA THR A 60 12.76 -6.98 -44.17
C THR A 60 13.71 -6.09 -45.00
N ILE A 61 14.14 -6.54 -46.17
CA ILE A 61 14.99 -5.74 -47.09
C ILE A 61 14.26 -4.45 -47.50
N ARG A 62 12.98 -4.58 -47.87
CA ARG A 62 12.14 -3.42 -48.25
C ARG A 62 11.95 -2.42 -47.10
N LEU A 63 11.82 -2.88 -45.85
CA LEU A 63 11.81 -1.99 -44.70
C LEU A 63 13.10 -1.22 -44.53
N ILE A 64 14.26 -1.88 -44.72
CA ILE A 64 15.59 -1.28 -44.66
C ILE A 64 15.74 -0.20 -45.72
N ASP A 65 15.32 -0.50 -46.95
CA ASP A 65 15.44 0.41 -48.10
C ASP A 65 14.50 1.60 -47.97
N ASP A 66 13.20 1.37 -47.67
CA ASP A 66 12.20 2.42 -47.51
C ASP A 66 12.51 3.39 -46.37
N LEU A 67 13.19 2.94 -45.32
CA LEU A 67 13.60 3.75 -44.19
C LEU A 67 15.02 4.34 -44.33
N GLY A 68 15.69 4.13 -45.47
CA GLY A 68 17.02 4.66 -45.76
C GLY A 68 18.12 4.10 -44.85
N GLN A 69 17.95 2.86 -44.34
CA GLN A 69 18.92 2.20 -43.45
C GLN A 69 19.93 1.33 -44.19
N THR A 70 19.87 1.27 -45.51
CA THR A 70 20.75 0.45 -46.36
C THR A 70 22.23 0.74 -46.11
N SER A 71 22.64 2.02 -46.08
CA SER A 71 24.01 2.40 -45.81
C SER A 71 24.48 1.99 -44.39
N VAL A 72 23.60 2.09 -43.39
CA VAL A 72 23.92 1.72 -42.01
C VAL A 72 24.14 0.20 -41.87
N LEU A 73 23.33 -0.60 -42.56
CA LEU A 73 23.36 -2.06 -42.48
C LEU A 73 24.27 -2.71 -43.52
N SER A 74 24.87 -1.92 -44.44
CA SER A 74 25.87 -2.39 -45.39
C SER A 74 27.32 -2.07 -44.98
N GLN A 75 27.53 -1.08 -44.11
CA GLN A 75 28.83 -0.66 -43.65
C GLN A 75 29.30 -1.43 -42.42
N THR A 76 30.55 -1.22 -42.01
CA THR A 76 31.05 -1.74 -40.73
C THR A 76 30.33 -1.07 -39.55
N GLY A 77 30.05 -1.86 -38.52
CA GLY A 77 29.33 -1.38 -37.35
C GLY A 77 29.15 -2.48 -36.31
N SER A 78 28.21 -2.24 -35.39
CA SER A 78 27.86 -3.19 -34.32
C SER A 78 26.35 -3.22 -34.14
N LYS A 79 25.70 -4.22 -34.73
CA LYS A 79 24.24 -4.38 -34.69
C LYS A 79 23.87 -5.84 -34.38
N THR A 80 22.75 -6.03 -33.76
CA THR A 80 22.04 -7.30 -33.69
C THR A 80 20.66 -7.11 -34.31
N ILE A 81 20.28 -7.98 -35.25
CA ILE A 81 18.97 -7.94 -35.88
C ILE A 81 18.29 -9.31 -35.79
N PHE A 82 17.00 -9.28 -35.42
CA PHE A 82 16.11 -10.44 -35.44
C PHE A 82 15.27 -10.38 -36.71
N ILE A 83 15.28 -11.40 -37.52
CA ILE A 83 14.59 -11.39 -38.82
C ILE A 83 13.55 -12.48 -38.91
N ALA A 84 12.40 -12.13 -39.47
CA ALA A 84 11.36 -13.04 -39.86
C ALA A 84 11.30 -13.13 -41.40
N ASP A 85 11.00 -14.29 -41.94
CA ASP A 85 10.90 -14.50 -43.36
C ASP A 85 9.61 -13.93 -43.98
N ASP A 86 9.49 -13.98 -45.30
CA ASP A 86 8.34 -13.44 -46.02
C ASP A 86 7.04 -14.16 -45.66
N ALA A 87 7.06 -15.45 -45.35
CA ALA A 87 5.88 -16.20 -44.92
C ALA A 87 5.37 -15.68 -43.55
N ALA A 88 6.25 -15.38 -42.63
CA ALA A 88 5.92 -14.79 -41.35
C ALA A 88 5.31 -13.36 -41.50
N TYR A 89 5.77 -12.58 -42.45
CA TYR A 89 5.16 -11.27 -42.79
C TYR A 89 3.76 -11.41 -43.38
N GLU A 90 3.53 -12.40 -44.26
CA GLU A 90 2.20 -12.70 -44.80
C GLU A 90 1.23 -13.11 -43.68
N ASP A 91 1.68 -13.91 -42.73
CA ASP A 91 0.90 -14.26 -41.55
C ASP A 91 0.62 -13.03 -40.69
N PHE A 92 1.62 -12.18 -40.45
CA PHE A 92 1.44 -10.91 -39.74
C PHE A 92 0.38 -10.02 -40.41
N PHE A 93 0.41 -9.84 -41.71
CA PHE A 93 -0.62 -9.06 -42.39
C PHE A 93 -2.01 -9.64 -42.31
N ARG A 94 -2.12 -10.95 -42.14
CA ARG A 94 -3.41 -11.61 -41.94
C ARG A 94 -3.95 -11.43 -40.52
N THR A 95 -3.09 -11.37 -39.49
CA THR A 95 -3.46 -11.53 -38.07
C THR A 95 -3.25 -10.28 -37.22
N ASN A 96 -2.45 -9.28 -37.66
CA ASN A 96 -2.09 -8.16 -36.82
C ASN A 96 -3.28 -7.31 -36.32
N SER A 97 -3.10 -6.72 -35.14
CA SER A 97 -4.08 -5.84 -34.50
C SER A 97 -4.13 -4.40 -35.07
N TRP A 98 -3.21 -4.06 -35.97
CA TRP A 98 -3.13 -2.74 -36.58
C TRP A 98 -4.16 -2.53 -37.70
N GLY A 99 -4.83 -3.60 -38.12
CA GLY A 99 -5.78 -3.57 -39.23
C GLY A 99 -5.15 -3.45 -40.61
N VAL A 100 -3.82 -3.55 -40.71
CA VAL A 100 -3.03 -3.47 -41.95
C VAL A 100 -3.01 -4.85 -42.60
N ARG A 101 -3.36 -4.94 -43.88
CA ARG A 101 -3.48 -6.24 -44.58
C ARG A 101 -2.38 -6.48 -45.62
N LYS A 102 -1.60 -5.47 -45.94
CA LYS A 102 -0.47 -5.54 -46.89
C LYS A 102 0.58 -4.46 -46.58
N TYR A 103 1.77 -4.63 -47.07
CA TYR A 103 2.91 -3.79 -46.81
C TYR A 103 2.67 -2.31 -47.18
N GLU A 104 1.97 -2.02 -48.26
CA GLU A 104 1.68 -0.69 -48.77
C GLU A 104 0.77 0.12 -47.83
N GLU A 105 0.06 -0.52 -46.96
CA GLU A 105 -0.83 0.14 -45.99
C GLU A 105 -0.07 0.57 -44.72
N LEU A 106 1.16 0.12 -44.54
CA LEU A 106 2.00 0.50 -43.40
C LEU A 106 2.35 1.98 -43.47
N SER A 107 2.04 2.72 -42.42
CA SER A 107 2.55 4.07 -42.21
C SER A 107 4.06 4.06 -41.96
N THR A 108 4.72 5.20 -42.17
CA THR A 108 6.15 5.36 -41.87
C THR A 108 6.48 5.00 -40.41
N GLY A 109 5.63 5.39 -39.45
CA GLY A 109 5.79 5.03 -38.04
C GLY A 109 5.74 3.52 -37.82
N GLN A 110 4.76 2.83 -38.43
CA GLN A 110 4.65 1.36 -38.36
C GLN A 110 5.83 0.65 -38.97
N LYS A 111 6.33 1.11 -40.14
CA LYS A 111 7.57 0.58 -40.75
C LYS A 111 8.77 0.72 -39.81
N LYS A 112 8.94 1.91 -39.20
CA LYS A 112 10.00 2.15 -38.20
C LYS A 112 9.85 1.22 -37.00
N ILE A 113 8.64 1.02 -36.48
CA ILE A 113 8.40 0.10 -35.38
C ILE A 113 8.81 -1.32 -35.77
N LEU A 114 8.39 -1.84 -36.91
CA LEU A 114 8.74 -3.19 -37.36
C LEU A 114 10.27 -3.41 -37.48
N LEU A 115 10.98 -2.47 -38.10
CA LEU A 115 12.42 -2.59 -38.25
C LEU A 115 13.16 -2.37 -36.93
N ASN A 116 12.86 -1.30 -36.21
CA ASN A 116 13.64 -0.90 -35.04
C ASN A 116 13.35 -1.75 -33.80
N SER A 117 12.16 -2.35 -33.65
CA SER A 117 11.86 -3.27 -32.55
C SER A 117 12.61 -4.62 -32.69
N SER A 118 13.06 -4.95 -33.89
CA SER A 118 13.87 -6.13 -34.18
C SER A 118 15.38 -5.87 -34.12
N MET A 119 15.80 -4.63 -33.79
CA MET A 119 17.23 -4.26 -33.75
C MET A 119 17.70 -3.80 -32.38
N ILE A 120 18.93 -4.20 -32.05
CA ILE A 120 19.71 -3.69 -30.92
C ILE A 120 20.96 -2.99 -31.46
N ASN A 121 21.25 -1.78 -30.96
CA ASN A 121 22.41 -0.99 -31.40
C ASN A 121 23.74 -1.46 -30.81
N ASN A 122 23.89 -2.77 -30.66
CA ASN A 122 25.14 -3.43 -30.26
C ASN A 122 25.16 -4.87 -30.84
N ALA A 123 26.33 -5.48 -30.99
CA ALA A 123 26.46 -6.84 -31.49
C ALA A 123 26.45 -7.86 -30.36
N TYR A 124 25.46 -8.76 -30.35
CA TYR A 124 25.33 -9.82 -29.38
C TYR A 124 25.14 -11.18 -30.04
N LEU A 125 25.93 -12.16 -29.61
CA LEU A 125 25.55 -13.55 -29.74
C LEU A 125 24.30 -13.80 -28.88
N ILE A 126 23.48 -14.77 -29.27
CA ILE A 126 22.19 -15.00 -28.62
C ILE A 126 22.33 -15.24 -27.10
N GLU A 127 23.28 -16.04 -26.68
CA GLU A 127 23.52 -16.34 -25.26
C GLU A 127 23.98 -15.12 -24.47
N LEU A 128 24.72 -14.18 -25.11
CA LEU A 128 25.25 -12.99 -24.45
C LEU A 128 24.16 -11.95 -24.13
N LEU A 129 22.99 -12.04 -24.75
CA LEU A 129 21.84 -11.20 -24.41
C LEU A 129 21.44 -11.38 -22.95
N SER A 130 21.59 -12.59 -22.38
CA SER A 130 21.28 -12.86 -20.98
C SER A 130 22.31 -12.34 -19.98
N ASN A 131 23.43 -11.76 -20.45
CA ASN A 131 24.52 -11.31 -19.60
C ASN A 131 24.36 -9.81 -19.24
N LEU A 132 24.59 -9.45 -17.99
CA LEU A 132 24.78 -8.06 -17.58
C LEU A 132 26.24 -7.65 -17.71
N GLY A 133 26.47 -6.36 -17.96
CA GLY A 133 27.81 -5.77 -17.99
C GLY A 133 28.57 -5.96 -16.67
N GLY A 134 29.87 -6.07 -16.76
CA GLY A 134 30.76 -6.25 -15.60
C GLY A 134 32.09 -6.86 -16.08
N ASN A 135 33.05 -6.97 -15.18
CA ASN A 135 34.28 -7.68 -15.42
C ASN A 135 34.56 -8.64 -14.24
N PRO A 136 34.28 -9.95 -14.40
CA PRO A 136 33.69 -10.60 -15.59
C PRO A 136 32.18 -10.28 -15.78
N PRO A 137 31.63 -10.48 -16.99
CA PRO A 137 30.18 -10.35 -17.24
C PRO A 137 29.37 -11.29 -16.36
N GLN A 138 28.23 -10.80 -15.85
CA GLN A 138 27.32 -11.59 -15.03
C GLN A 138 26.33 -12.36 -15.91
N GLN A 139 26.52 -13.67 -15.99
CA GLN A 139 25.74 -14.54 -16.88
C GLN A 139 24.31 -14.80 -16.35
N GLY A 140 23.34 -14.85 -17.25
CA GLY A 140 21.98 -15.27 -16.96
C GLY A 140 21.14 -14.26 -16.14
N LEU A 141 21.61 -13.04 -15.97
CA LEU A 141 20.89 -12.03 -15.17
C LEU A 141 20.02 -11.09 -15.99
N CYS A 142 20.19 -11.05 -17.31
CA CYS A 142 19.52 -10.09 -18.18
C CYS A 142 18.32 -10.74 -18.87
N MET A 143 17.14 -10.10 -18.78
CA MET A 143 15.92 -10.50 -19.48
C MET A 143 15.42 -9.47 -20.49
N ARG A 144 15.97 -8.27 -20.49
CA ARG A 144 15.53 -7.17 -21.36
C ARG A 144 16.68 -6.41 -21.96
N ARG A 145 16.55 -6.01 -23.22
CA ARG A 145 17.50 -5.13 -23.92
C ARG A 145 16.78 -3.98 -24.59
N GLU A 146 17.39 -2.81 -24.60
CA GLU A 146 16.89 -1.68 -25.37
C GLU A 146 16.97 -1.97 -26.86
N THR A 147 15.94 -1.55 -27.59
CA THR A 147 15.86 -1.64 -29.05
C THR A 147 16.19 -0.30 -29.70
N ALA A 148 16.28 -0.27 -31.03
CA ALA A 148 16.49 0.94 -31.81
C ALA A 148 15.23 1.81 -31.93
N VAL A 149 14.11 1.44 -31.30
CA VAL A 149 12.81 2.13 -31.41
C VAL A 149 12.83 3.51 -30.76
N SER A 150 12.28 4.50 -31.44
CA SER A 150 11.97 5.80 -30.87
C SER A 150 10.55 5.83 -30.28
N VAL A 151 10.39 6.40 -29.09
CA VAL A 151 9.05 6.62 -28.49
C VAL A 151 8.15 7.48 -29.35
N LEU A 152 8.72 8.38 -30.16
CA LEU A 152 7.96 9.29 -31.04
C LEU A 152 7.28 8.55 -32.20
N ASP A 153 7.76 7.36 -32.56
CA ASP A 153 7.14 6.55 -33.62
C ASP A 153 5.82 5.90 -33.13
N SER A 154 5.59 5.87 -31.80
CA SER A 154 4.37 5.34 -31.16
C SER A 154 3.35 6.41 -30.79
N VAL A 155 3.58 7.69 -31.11
CA VAL A 155 2.60 8.75 -30.82
C VAL A 155 1.31 8.48 -31.58
N ALA A 156 0.21 8.43 -30.84
CA ALA A 156 -1.10 8.15 -31.39
C ALA A 156 -2.12 9.22 -30.99
N LYS A 157 -3.08 9.48 -31.89
CA LYS A 157 -4.20 10.34 -31.59
C LYS A 157 -5.19 9.61 -30.69
N MET A 158 -5.52 10.21 -29.54
CA MET A 158 -6.53 9.72 -28.61
C MET A 158 -7.78 10.59 -28.73
N SER A 159 -8.89 9.99 -29.11
CA SER A 159 -10.19 10.67 -29.17
C SER A 159 -10.84 10.77 -27.78
N PRO A 160 -11.74 11.77 -27.57
CA PRO A 160 -12.36 12.01 -26.27
C PRO A 160 -13.16 10.84 -25.70
N ASP A 161 -13.74 10.02 -26.55
CA ASP A 161 -14.55 8.84 -26.19
C ASP A 161 -13.76 7.72 -25.53
N VAL A 162 -12.45 7.62 -25.82
CA VAL A 162 -11.57 6.61 -25.23
C VAL A 162 -10.69 7.15 -24.09
N MET A 163 -10.83 8.43 -23.73
CA MET A 163 -10.08 9.03 -22.62
C MET A 163 -10.57 8.48 -21.27
N PRO A 164 -9.67 8.30 -20.30
CA PRO A 164 -10.02 7.93 -18.93
C PRO A 164 -11.13 8.80 -18.33
N ASP A 165 -11.99 8.18 -17.51
CA ASP A 165 -13.10 8.88 -16.86
C ASP A 165 -12.71 9.39 -15.48
N ASN A 166 -11.93 10.48 -15.47
CA ASN A 166 -11.55 11.21 -14.26
C ASN A 166 -11.39 12.69 -14.54
N GLY A 167 -11.28 13.53 -13.49
CA GLY A 167 -11.26 14.98 -13.57
C GLY A 167 -10.15 15.57 -14.45
N TYR A 168 -9.02 14.89 -14.60
CA TYR A 168 -7.86 15.37 -15.37
C TYR A 168 -8.10 15.37 -16.89
N TRP A 169 -9.04 14.55 -17.36
CA TRP A 169 -9.39 14.44 -18.79
C TRP A 169 -10.62 15.25 -19.17
N ASN A 170 -11.39 15.73 -18.20
CA ASN A 170 -12.66 16.42 -18.42
C ASN A 170 -12.53 17.67 -19.32
N TYR A 171 -11.42 18.39 -19.23
CA TYR A 171 -11.16 19.55 -20.09
C TYR A 171 -11.18 19.18 -21.58
N TYR A 172 -10.54 18.08 -21.95
CA TYR A 172 -10.45 17.62 -23.34
C TYR A 172 -11.77 17.00 -23.81
N LYS A 173 -12.41 16.22 -22.96
CA LYS A 173 -13.74 15.64 -23.21
C LYS A 173 -14.79 16.72 -23.44
N ALA A 174 -14.88 17.71 -22.57
CA ALA A 174 -15.84 18.80 -22.65
C ALA A 174 -15.69 19.64 -23.92
N LYS A 175 -14.48 19.79 -24.44
CA LYS A 175 -14.18 20.49 -25.69
C LYS A 175 -14.25 19.59 -26.92
N ASN A 176 -14.58 18.32 -26.76
CA ASN A 176 -14.51 17.32 -27.82
C ASN A 176 -13.16 17.35 -28.57
N LYS A 177 -12.06 17.56 -27.82
CA LYS A 177 -10.71 17.75 -28.36
C LYS A 177 -9.88 16.49 -28.21
N ALA A 178 -9.54 15.88 -29.34
CA ALA A 178 -8.52 14.82 -29.36
C ALA A 178 -7.13 15.39 -29.00
N ILE A 179 -6.28 14.56 -28.39
CA ILE A 179 -4.89 14.89 -28.10
C ILE A 179 -3.96 13.84 -28.74
N TYR A 180 -2.71 14.22 -28.97
CA TYR A 180 -1.67 13.29 -29.34
C TYR A 180 -0.97 12.80 -28.07
N LEU A 181 -0.94 11.49 -27.89
CA LEU A 181 -0.45 10.84 -26.67
C LEU A 181 0.75 9.99 -26.99
N LEU A 182 1.84 10.23 -26.27
CA LEU A 182 2.90 9.26 -26.12
C LEU A 182 2.34 8.10 -25.30
N ARG A 183 2.20 6.94 -25.94
CA ARG A 183 1.79 5.70 -25.23
C ARG A 183 2.92 5.18 -24.39
N ASP A 184 4.16 5.49 -24.77
CA ASP A 184 5.38 5.02 -24.18
C ASP A 184 6.15 6.20 -23.58
N ASN A 185 6.51 6.11 -22.32
CA ASN A 185 7.29 7.16 -21.67
C ASN A 185 8.77 7.12 -22.11
N THR A 186 9.25 5.95 -22.52
CA THR A 186 10.63 5.69 -22.95
C THR A 186 10.60 4.64 -24.07
N GLY A 187 11.75 4.37 -24.68
CA GLY A 187 11.89 3.27 -25.63
C GLY A 187 11.48 1.94 -25.01
N LYS A 188 10.72 1.13 -25.76
CA LYS A 188 10.30 -0.19 -25.28
C LYS A 188 11.44 -1.19 -25.38
N PRO A 189 11.83 -1.84 -24.29
CA PRO A 189 12.82 -2.90 -24.33
C PRO A 189 12.26 -4.17 -24.98
N MET A 190 13.15 -4.93 -25.62
CA MET A 190 12.93 -6.30 -26.07
C MET A 190 13.07 -7.23 -24.87
N ILE A 191 12.10 -8.13 -24.68
CA ILE A 191 12.16 -9.17 -23.66
C ILE A 191 12.66 -10.46 -24.28
N HIS A 192 13.53 -11.14 -23.55
CA HIS A 192 14.04 -12.45 -23.98
C HIS A 192 14.09 -13.44 -22.80
N PHE A 193 13.63 -14.66 -23.07
CA PHE A 193 13.79 -15.82 -22.20
C PHE A 193 14.83 -16.75 -22.82
N LEU A 194 16.02 -16.73 -22.26
CA LEU A 194 17.15 -17.54 -22.69
C LEU A 194 17.46 -18.61 -21.65
N PRO A 195 18.02 -19.77 -22.04
CA PRO A 195 18.29 -20.88 -21.11
C PRO A 195 19.08 -20.46 -19.86
N ALA A 196 20.08 -19.59 -20.01
CA ALA A 196 20.88 -19.11 -18.90
C ALA A 196 20.07 -18.25 -17.92
N TYR A 197 19.15 -17.39 -18.40
CA TYR A 197 18.27 -16.58 -17.56
C TYR A 197 17.24 -17.44 -16.81
N MET A 198 16.62 -18.40 -17.53
CA MET A 198 15.64 -19.31 -16.94
C MET A 198 16.27 -20.17 -15.85
N LYS A 199 17.47 -20.70 -16.11
CA LYS A 199 18.24 -21.47 -15.13
C LYS A 199 18.60 -20.64 -13.89
N TYR A 200 19.11 -19.42 -14.09
CA TYR A 200 19.50 -18.53 -12.97
C TYR A 200 18.32 -18.19 -12.08
N ASN A 201 17.18 -17.84 -12.66
CA ASN A 201 15.98 -17.47 -11.93
C ASN A 201 15.11 -18.67 -11.54
N LYS A 202 15.57 -19.90 -11.78
CA LYS A 202 14.85 -21.15 -11.47
C LYS A 202 13.45 -21.23 -12.10
N ILE A 203 13.32 -20.68 -13.30
CA ILE A 203 12.09 -20.79 -14.09
C ILE A 203 11.99 -22.21 -14.61
N THR A 204 10.89 -22.89 -14.31
CA THR A 204 10.66 -24.28 -14.72
C THR A 204 9.97 -24.38 -16.06
N SER A 205 9.94 -25.58 -16.64
CA SER A 205 9.14 -25.85 -17.86
C SER A 205 7.65 -25.54 -17.65
N SER A 206 7.12 -25.85 -16.47
CA SER A 206 5.73 -25.55 -16.12
C SER A 206 5.47 -24.04 -15.96
N ASP A 207 6.47 -23.27 -15.47
CA ASP A 207 6.36 -21.82 -15.44
C ASP A 207 6.31 -21.25 -16.86
N LEU A 208 7.23 -21.71 -17.73
CA LEU A 208 7.30 -21.27 -19.12
C LEU A 208 5.99 -21.57 -19.87
N GLU A 209 5.45 -22.78 -19.68
CA GLU A 209 4.16 -23.17 -20.26
C GLU A 209 3.03 -22.21 -19.83
N LYS A 210 2.96 -21.83 -18.57
CA LYS A 210 1.97 -20.85 -18.09
C LYS A 210 2.26 -19.45 -18.64
N LEU A 211 3.52 -18.99 -18.63
CA LEU A 211 3.91 -17.66 -19.11
C LEU A 211 3.66 -17.48 -20.61
N THR A 212 3.71 -18.56 -21.37
CA THR A 212 3.45 -18.59 -22.82
C THR A 212 2.03 -19.05 -23.18
N ASN A 213 1.14 -19.23 -22.21
CA ASN A 213 -0.22 -19.75 -22.40
C ASN A 213 -0.25 -21.10 -23.16
N GLY A 214 0.72 -21.95 -22.90
CA GLY A 214 0.84 -23.28 -23.50
C GLY A 214 1.63 -23.34 -24.82
N GLU A 215 2.12 -22.21 -25.33
CA GLU A 215 2.90 -22.20 -26.60
C GLU A 215 4.26 -22.88 -26.46
N SER A 216 4.86 -22.85 -25.27
CA SER A 216 6.17 -23.50 -25.04
C SER A 216 6.33 -24.00 -23.61
N ASN A 217 7.04 -25.12 -23.48
CA ASN A 217 7.56 -25.65 -22.21
C ASN A 217 9.05 -25.98 -22.26
N SER A 218 9.75 -25.66 -23.36
CA SER A 218 11.17 -25.96 -23.54
C SER A 218 12.05 -24.84 -23.01
N ILE A 219 12.61 -25.02 -21.82
CA ILE A 219 13.58 -24.09 -21.21
C ILE A 219 14.96 -24.13 -21.88
N ALA A 220 15.18 -25.02 -22.86
CA ALA A 220 16.39 -25.10 -23.68
C ALA A 220 16.34 -24.20 -24.91
N ASP A 221 15.17 -23.71 -25.32
CA ASP A 221 14.97 -22.84 -26.46
C ASP A 221 15.18 -21.36 -26.09
N ALA A 222 15.55 -20.55 -27.07
CA ALA A 222 15.66 -19.11 -26.93
C ALA A 222 14.37 -18.44 -27.47
N TRP A 223 13.80 -17.53 -26.67
CA TRP A 223 12.58 -16.79 -27.00
C TRP A 223 12.84 -15.29 -26.91
N VAL A 224 12.40 -14.53 -27.89
CA VAL A 224 12.57 -13.09 -27.96
C VAL A 224 11.26 -12.43 -28.35
N ASN A 225 10.72 -11.53 -27.51
CA ASN A 225 9.38 -10.92 -27.67
C ASN A 225 8.29 -11.95 -28.01
N GLY A 226 8.31 -13.11 -27.35
CA GLY A 226 7.34 -14.19 -27.57
C GLY A 226 7.53 -14.95 -28.89
N LYS A 227 8.66 -14.78 -29.60
CA LYS A 227 8.99 -15.52 -30.81
C LYS A 227 10.18 -16.44 -30.58
N LYS A 228 10.08 -17.68 -31.01
CA LYS A 228 11.17 -18.65 -30.93
C LYS A 228 12.28 -18.26 -31.90
N VAL A 229 13.55 -18.34 -31.45
CA VAL A 229 14.71 -18.19 -32.29
C VAL A 229 14.95 -19.53 -32.99
N THR A 230 14.88 -19.52 -34.31
CA THR A 230 15.01 -20.74 -35.15
C THR A 230 16.44 -20.99 -35.60
N GLU A 231 17.21 -19.95 -35.81
CA GLU A 231 18.64 -20.00 -36.12
C GLU A 231 19.33 -18.78 -35.51
N ALA A 232 20.42 -18.98 -34.79
CA ALA A 232 21.13 -17.93 -34.09
C ALA A 232 22.56 -17.76 -34.56
N ASP A 233 23.16 -16.62 -34.22
CA ASP A 233 24.60 -16.35 -34.30
C ASP A 233 25.18 -16.33 -35.73
N ILE A 234 24.37 -15.92 -36.70
CA ILE A 234 24.82 -15.70 -38.05
C ILE A 234 25.75 -14.47 -38.07
N ILE A 235 27.00 -14.69 -38.34
CA ILE A 235 28.05 -13.67 -38.24
C ILE A 235 28.08 -12.80 -39.50
N CYS A 236 27.98 -11.50 -39.32
CA CYS A 236 28.13 -10.50 -40.36
C CYS A 236 29.27 -9.52 -40.02
N LYS A 237 29.89 -8.87 -41.01
CA LYS A 237 30.96 -7.87 -40.79
C LYS A 237 30.56 -6.69 -39.91
N ASN A 238 29.25 -6.47 -39.72
CA ASN A 238 28.68 -5.38 -38.91
C ASN A 238 27.73 -5.84 -37.80
N GLY A 239 27.80 -7.13 -37.43
CA GLY A 239 27.00 -7.63 -36.30
C GLY A 239 26.52 -9.06 -36.46
N TYR A 240 25.35 -9.34 -35.90
CA TYR A 240 24.75 -10.66 -35.89
C TYR A 240 23.32 -10.64 -36.38
N ILE A 241 22.93 -11.70 -37.09
CA ILE A 241 21.56 -12.00 -37.46
C ILE A 241 21.07 -13.19 -36.63
N HIS A 242 19.84 -13.10 -36.10
CA HIS A 242 19.12 -14.22 -35.53
C HIS A 242 17.79 -14.36 -36.25
N LYS A 243 17.47 -15.57 -36.74
CA LYS A 243 16.18 -15.84 -37.40
C LYS A 243 15.12 -16.21 -36.35
N VAL A 244 13.93 -15.67 -36.49
CA VAL A 244 12.80 -15.92 -35.61
C VAL A 244 11.59 -16.41 -36.40
N GLU A 245 10.72 -17.17 -35.74
CA GLU A 245 9.54 -17.80 -36.37
C GLU A 245 8.43 -16.80 -36.76
N GLY A 246 8.48 -15.55 -36.31
CA GLY A 246 7.43 -14.58 -36.59
C GLY A 246 7.88 -13.13 -36.51
N VAL A 247 7.08 -12.24 -37.08
CA VAL A 247 7.36 -10.80 -37.10
C VAL A 247 7.35 -10.23 -35.69
N MET A 248 8.41 -9.55 -35.32
CA MET A 248 8.52 -8.89 -34.03
C MET A 248 7.91 -7.50 -34.08
N THR A 249 7.07 -7.22 -33.09
CA THR A 249 6.52 -5.89 -32.82
C THR A 249 6.94 -5.43 -31.43
N GLN A 250 6.70 -4.18 -31.11
CA GLN A 250 6.85 -3.71 -29.73
C GLN A 250 5.87 -4.44 -28.81
N SER A 251 6.38 -4.97 -27.69
CA SER A 251 5.52 -5.47 -26.63
C SER A 251 4.81 -4.30 -25.95
N ASP A 252 3.53 -4.47 -25.63
CA ASP A 252 2.78 -3.49 -24.83
C ASP A 252 3.32 -3.45 -23.40
N ASN A 253 3.18 -2.31 -22.73
CA ASN A 253 3.42 -2.25 -21.29
C ASN A 253 2.18 -2.78 -20.52
N MET A 254 2.33 -3.04 -19.21
CA MET A 254 1.26 -3.61 -18.39
C MET A 254 -0.04 -2.78 -18.44
N ALA A 255 0.04 -1.45 -18.44
CA ALA A 255 -1.13 -0.59 -18.56
C ALA A 255 -1.83 -0.73 -19.91
N GLN A 256 -1.07 -0.84 -21.01
CA GLN A 256 -1.62 -1.06 -22.35
C GLN A 256 -2.30 -2.42 -22.45
N ILE A 257 -1.67 -3.48 -21.92
CA ILE A 257 -2.26 -4.83 -21.87
C ILE A 257 -3.61 -4.78 -21.14
N VAL A 258 -3.66 -4.20 -19.94
CA VAL A 258 -4.89 -4.09 -19.16
C VAL A 258 -5.96 -3.29 -19.90
N ASN A 259 -5.60 -2.20 -20.57
CA ASN A 259 -6.55 -1.34 -21.29
C ASN A 259 -7.06 -1.94 -22.61
N SER A 260 -6.31 -2.83 -23.24
CA SER A 260 -6.66 -3.42 -24.53
C SER A 260 -7.43 -4.74 -24.41
N HIS A 261 -7.41 -5.41 -23.25
CA HIS A 261 -7.95 -6.73 -23.09
C HIS A 261 -9.43 -6.72 -22.66
N ALA A 262 -10.30 -7.36 -23.44
CA ALA A 262 -11.75 -7.37 -23.22
C ALA A 262 -12.18 -7.87 -21.83
N ASN A 263 -11.46 -8.83 -21.25
CA ASN A 263 -11.77 -9.40 -19.92
C ASN A 263 -11.22 -8.58 -18.75
N MET A 264 -10.51 -7.46 -18.99
CA MET A 264 -9.92 -6.60 -17.97
C MET A 264 -10.54 -5.20 -17.93
N THR A 265 -11.63 -4.94 -18.66
CA THR A 265 -12.18 -3.58 -18.85
C THR A 265 -12.60 -2.92 -17.54
N THR A 266 -13.12 -3.67 -16.57
CA THR A 266 -13.46 -3.13 -15.24
C THR A 266 -12.20 -2.71 -14.49
N PHE A 267 -11.17 -3.55 -14.47
CA PHE A 267 -9.91 -3.22 -13.82
C PHE A 267 -9.18 -2.07 -14.54
N ALA A 268 -9.24 -2.01 -15.88
CA ALA A 268 -8.73 -0.89 -16.67
C ALA A 268 -9.34 0.44 -16.24
N ARG A 269 -10.68 0.50 -16.09
CA ARG A 269 -11.35 1.70 -15.55
C ARG A 269 -10.86 2.07 -14.16
N MET A 270 -10.60 1.08 -13.31
CA MET A 270 -10.08 1.34 -11.95
C MET A 270 -8.70 1.98 -12.00
N ILE A 271 -7.71 1.41 -12.71
CA ILE A 271 -6.36 1.97 -12.79
C ILE A 271 -6.33 3.33 -13.49
N ASN A 272 -7.18 3.54 -14.49
CA ASN A 272 -7.24 4.80 -15.25
C ASN A 272 -7.72 5.98 -14.40
N ARG A 273 -8.34 5.75 -13.24
CA ARG A 273 -8.65 6.83 -12.28
C ARG A 273 -7.40 7.46 -11.66
N PHE A 274 -6.24 6.80 -11.79
CA PHE A 274 -4.93 7.28 -11.33
C PHE A 274 -4.08 7.85 -12.47
N ALA A 275 -4.61 7.98 -13.68
CA ALA A 275 -3.89 8.42 -14.86
C ALA A 275 -4.23 9.87 -15.22
N ALA A 276 -3.21 10.62 -15.63
CA ALA A 276 -3.38 11.98 -16.11
C ALA A 276 -2.50 12.30 -17.34
N PRO A 277 -2.93 13.20 -18.24
CA PRO A 277 -2.13 13.66 -19.36
C PRO A 277 -1.21 14.80 -18.93
N TYR A 278 0.09 14.66 -19.15
CA TYR A 278 1.09 15.71 -18.92
C TYR A 278 1.61 16.24 -20.25
N TYR A 279 1.57 17.55 -20.46
CA TYR A 279 2.14 18.16 -21.64
C TYR A 279 3.65 17.94 -21.69
N ASP A 280 4.14 17.45 -22.83
CA ASP A 280 5.56 17.22 -23.08
C ASP A 280 6.07 18.16 -24.17
N ALA A 281 6.75 19.22 -23.77
CA ALA A 281 7.26 20.23 -24.69
C ALA A 281 8.37 19.70 -25.60
N ALA A 282 9.23 18.82 -25.09
CA ALA A 282 10.32 18.24 -25.86
C ALA A 282 9.81 17.26 -26.92
N ALA A 283 8.92 16.35 -26.51
CA ALA A 283 8.26 15.43 -27.43
C ALA A 283 7.43 16.17 -28.46
N THR A 284 6.68 17.23 -28.08
CA THR A 284 5.93 18.07 -29.02
C THR A 284 6.82 18.65 -30.08
N LYS A 285 7.94 19.29 -29.71
CA LYS A 285 8.87 19.91 -30.64
C LYS A 285 9.45 18.89 -31.62
N GLU A 286 9.89 17.75 -31.12
CA GLU A 286 10.56 16.76 -31.94
C GLU A 286 9.56 15.98 -32.82
N PHE A 287 8.38 15.65 -32.32
CA PHE A 287 7.32 15.01 -33.09
C PHE A 287 6.89 15.89 -34.25
N ASN A 288 6.68 17.20 -34.02
CA ASN A 288 6.29 18.16 -35.07
C ASN A 288 7.41 18.29 -36.13
N ARG A 289 8.67 18.26 -35.71
CA ARG A 289 9.81 18.29 -36.65
C ARG A 289 9.89 17.03 -37.52
N LEU A 290 9.68 15.84 -36.91
CA LEU A 290 9.83 14.54 -37.61
C LEU A 290 8.66 14.22 -38.53
N TYR A 291 7.45 14.62 -38.13
CA TYR A 291 6.21 14.27 -38.85
C TYR A 291 5.50 15.46 -39.52
N ASN A 292 6.16 16.62 -39.58
CA ASN A 292 5.62 17.87 -40.15
C ASN A 292 4.22 18.20 -39.62
N ASN A 293 4.09 18.22 -38.28
CA ASN A 293 2.85 18.41 -37.54
C ASN A 293 2.92 19.70 -36.69
N SER A 294 1.81 20.14 -36.15
CA SER A 294 1.72 21.31 -35.24
C SER A 294 0.94 21.02 -33.95
N ASP A 295 0.72 19.75 -33.64
CA ASP A 295 -0.08 19.32 -32.50
C ASP A 295 0.74 19.20 -31.20
N SER A 296 0.07 19.43 -30.08
CA SER A 296 0.65 19.21 -28.75
C SER A 296 0.67 17.73 -28.41
N VAL A 297 1.81 17.26 -27.95
CA VAL A 297 2.03 15.87 -27.49
C VAL A 297 2.02 15.83 -25.97
N PHE A 298 1.34 14.85 -25.41
CA PHE A 298 1.20 14.62 -23.98
C PHE A 298 1.77 13.25 -23.63
N THR A 299 2.27 13.11 -22.42
CA THR A 299 2.63 11.82 -21.83
C THR A 299 1.56 11.41 -20.83
N MET A 300 1.02 10.20 -20.95
CA MET A 300 0.15 9.63 -19.93
C MET A 300 0.99 9.07 -18.80
N LYS A 301 0.73 9.52 -17.57
CA LYS A 301 1.41 9.02 -16.36
C LYS A 301 0.39 8.55 -15.34
N TYR A 302 0.74 7.50 -14.60
CA TYR A 302 -0.03 7.01 -13.47
C TYR A 302 0.62 7.50 -12.17
N PHE A 303 -0.18 8.04 -11.26
CA PHE A 303 0.32 8.44 -9.94
C PHE A 303 0.84 7.21 -9.20
N ALA A 304 2.09 7.24 -8.77
CA ALA A 304 2.77 6.09 -8.16
C ALA A 304 3.67 6.48 -6.99
N THR A 305 3.85 5.55 -6.04
CA THR A 305 4.74 5.72 -4.88
C THR A 305 6.21 5.49 -5.23
N SER A 306 6.47 4.53 -6.14
CA SER A 306 7.80 4.24 -6.63
C SER A 306 8.07 5.08 -7.87
N ALA A 307 8.89 6.11 -7.71
CA ALA A 307 9.41 6.87 -8.84
C ALA A 307 10.58 6.11 -9.45
N ASN A 308 10.57 5.96 -10.78
CA ASN A 308 11.75 5.54 -11.51
C ASN A 308 12.75 6.69 -11.52
N THR A 309 13.75 6.62 -10.64
CA THR A 309 14.78 7.65 -10.47
C THR A 309 16.01 7.45 -11.35
N GLY A 310 15.97 6.47 -12.27
CA GLY A 310 17.06 6.19 -13.20
C GLY A 310 17.26 7.28 -14.26
N ASN A 311 18.41 7.24 -14.94
CA ASN A 311 18.77 8.18 -16.02
C ASN A 311 17.85 8.08 -17.25
N TYR A 312 16.95 7.12 -17.26
CA TYR A 312 16.01 6.85 -18.33
C TYR A 312 14.69 7.55 -18.05
N GLY A 313 14.45 8.62 -18.78
CA GLY A 313 13.23 9.38 -18.73
C GLY A 313 13.00 9.98 -17.34
N LYS A 314 13.49 11.12 -17.17
CA LYS A 314 13.41 12.06 -16.05
C LYS A 314 12.01 12.28 -15.47
N GLN A 315 11.39 11.26 -14.89
CA GLN A 315 10.37 11.58 -13.90
C GLN A 315 11.12 12.00 -12.64
N ALA A 316 11.19 13.29 -12.43
CA ALA A 316 11.67 13.80 -11.16
C ALA A 316 10.82 13.18 -10.04
N LYS A 317 11.46 12.83 -8.92
CA LYS A 317 10.82 12.17 -7.76
C LYS A 317 9.52 12.88 -7.31
N GLY A 318 9.32 14.16 -7.68
CA GLY A 318 8.11 14.93 -7.44
C GLY A 318 7.00 14.80 -8.50
N GLU A 319 7.31 14.40 -9.72
CA GLU A 319 6.31 14.39 -10.80
C GLU A 319 5.27 13.27 -10.71
N LEU A 320 5.60 12.14 -10.05
CA LEU A 320 4.64 11.07 -9.79
C LEU A 320 3.72 11.36 -8.62
N ASN A 321 4.05 12.34 -7.81
CA ASN A 321 3.33 12.71 -6.61
C ASN A 321 2.40 13.92 -6.79
N THR A 322 2.48 14.59 -7.94
CA THR A 322 1.68 15.75 -8.25
C THR A 322 0.87 15.54 -9.53
N ASP A 323 -0.31 16.12 -9.56
CA ASP A 323 -1.15 16.18 -10.75
C ASP A 323 -0.58 17.18 -11.78
N PRO A 324 -1.16 17.27 -13.00
CA PRO A 324 -0.72 18.24 -14.02
C PRO A 324 -0.82 19.71 -13.59
N GLN A 325 -1.54 20.03 -12.52
CA GLN A 325 -1.67 21.36 -11.93
C GLN A 325 -0.66 21.62 -10.80
N GLY A 326 0.13 20.60 -10.40
CA GLY A 326 1.12 20.70 -9.34
C GLY A 326 0.61 20.37 -7.93
N ASN A 327 -0.64 19.91 -7.79
CA ASN A 327 -1.19 19.51 -6.50
C ASN A 327 -0.71 18.12 -6.11
N VAL A 328 -0.44 17.91 -4.83
CA VAL A 328 -0.05 16.58 -4.31
C VAL A 328 -1.23 15.61 -4.39
N VAL A 329 -1.00 14.44 -4.98
CA VAL A 329 -1.98 13.35 -5.05
C VAL A 329 -1.80 12.41 -3.87
N GLU A 330 -2.88 12.16 -3.14
CA GLU A 330 -2.85 11.30 -1.93
C GLU A 330 -2.84 9.80 -2.28
N SER A 331 -3.73 9.39 -3.19
CA SER A 331 -3.89 7.98 -3.57
C SER A 331 -2.99 7.63 -4.75
N LYS A 332 -2.06 6.69 -4.57
CA LYS A 332 -1.03 6.33 -5.56
C LYS A 332 -0.92 4.82 -5.72
N LEU A 333 -0.73 4.41 -6.96
CA LEU A 333 -0.34 3.03 -7.28
C LEU A 333 1.05 2.70 -6.71
N LEU A 334 1.37 1.45 -6.57
CA LEU A 334 2.70 1.02 -6.09
C LEU A 334 3.80 1.45 -7.07
N PHE A 335 3.55 1.29 -8.38
CA PHE A 335 4.41 1.76 -9.47
C PHE A 335 3.56 2.22 -10.68
N ASP A 336 4.16 2.94 -11.62
CA ASP A 336 3.49 3.33 -12.87
C ASP A 336 3.51 2.15 -13.87
N PRO A 337 2.36 1.49 -14.14
CA PRO A 337 2.28 0.36 -15.06
C PRO A 337 2.44 0.75 -16.54
N GLY A 338 2.39 2.04 -16.86
CA GLY A 338 2.64 2.61 -18.19
C GLY A 338 4.09 3.02 -18.42
N TRP A 339 4.99 2.84 -17.44
CA TRP A 339 6.40 3.18 -17.58
C TRP A 339 7.19 2.03 -18.22
N ASN A 340 7.57 2.17 -19.47
CA ASN A 340 8.18 1.07 -20.26
C ASN A 340 9.48 0.50 -19.68
N GLN A 341 10.27 1.35 -19.04
CA GLN A 341 11.53 0.97 -18.40
C GLN A 341 11.43 0.90 -16.88
N TYR A 342 10.31 0.42 -16.36
CA TYR A 342 10.13 0.27 -14.92
C TYR A 342 11.22 -0.60 -14.28
N TYR A 343 11.76 -0.13 -13.16
CA TYR A 343 12.71 -0.88 -12.32
C TYR A 343 12.04 -1.37 -11.06
N PRO A 344 12.18 -2.64 -10.71
CA PRO A 344 11.59 -3.16 -9.47
C PRO A 344 12.26 -2.59 -8.22
N THR A 345 13.57 -2.38 -8.24
CA THR A 345 14.33 -1.89 -7.08
C THR A 345 15.46 -0.97 -7.50
N GLY A 346 15.50 0.24 -6.93
CA GLY A 346 16.60 1.17 -7.15
C GLY A 346 16.65 1.82 -8.54
N SER A 347 17.81 2.38 -8.91
CA SER A 347 17.96 3.26 -10.08
C SER A 347 19.16 2.89 -10.97
N SER A 348 19.52 1.61 -11.05
CA SER A 348 20.65 1.17 -11.87
C SER A 348 20.23 0.51 -13.16
N ASP A 349 21.03 0.70 -14.23
CA ASP A 349 20.83 0.04 -15.53
C ASP A 349 20.77 -1.49 -15.41
N LYS A 350 21.48 -2.07 -14.43
CA LYS A 350 21.43 -3.50 -14.16
C LYS A 350 20.03 -3.98 -13.78
N GLN A 351 19.31 -3.22 -12.99
CA GLN A 351 17.96 -3.58 -12.55
C GLN A 351 16.93 -3.45 -13.68
N LEU A 352 17.10 -2.46 -14.57
CA LEU A 352 16.30 -2.37 -15.79
C LEU A 352 16.39 -3.66 -16.61
N HIS A 353 17.58 -4.22 -16.72
CA HIS A 353 17.82 -5.37 -17.59
C HIS A 353 17.51 -6.71 -16.91
N SER A 354 17.55 -6.79 -15.57
CA SER A 354 17.47 -8.06 -14.84
C SER A 354 16.08 -8.50 -14.45
N ASP A 355 15.16 -7.56 -14.23
CA ASP A 355 13.82 -7.86 -13.71
C ASP A 355 12.80 -6.81 -14.18
N CYS A 356 11.52 -7.06 -13.93
CA CYS A 356 10.41 -6.15 -14.21
C CYS A 356 9.30 -6.35 -13.20
N GLY A 357 8.17 -5.65 -13.36
CA GLY A 357 7.02 -5.78 -12.47
C GLY A 357 6.12 -6.97 -12.79
N ALA A 358 5.15 -7.20 -11.91
CA ALA A 358 4.04 -8.11 -12.17
C ALA A 358 2.73 -7.49 -11.68
N MET A 359 1.63 -7.78 -12.35
CA MET A 359 0.28 -7.38 -11.94
C MET A 359 -0.63 -8.61 -11.91
N LEU A 360 -1.29 -8.80 -10.78
CA LEU A 360 -2.35 -9.77 -10.57
C LEU A 360 -3.68 -9.07 -10.88
N VAL A 361 -4.26 -9.33 -12.04
CA VAL A 361 -5.44 -8.61 -12.53
C VAL A 361 -6.64 -9.54 -12.56
N PRO A 362 -7.64 -9.36 -11.70
CA PRO A 362 -8.86 -10.15 -11.75
C PRO A 362 -9.66 -9.83 -13.01
N SER A 363 -10.23 -10.88 -13.60
CA SER A 363 -11.12 -10.76 -14.76
C SER A 363 -12.40 -10.01 -14.41
N ASN A 364 -13.11 -9.49 -15.42
CA ASN A 364 -14.42 -8.88 -15.23
C ASN A 364 -15.39 -9.80 -14.50
N ALA A 365 -15.39 -11.10 -14.83
CA ALA A 365 -16.25 -12.11 -14.17
C ALA A 365 -15.85 -12.33 -12.71
N ALA A 366 -14.56 -12.39 -12.41
CA ALA A 366 -14.06 -12.50 -11.05
C ALA A 366 -14.45 -11.28 -10.20
N LEU A 367 -14.29 -10.07 -10.76
CA LEU A 367 -14.70 -8.82 -10.10
C LEU A 367 -16.21 -8.78 -9.84
N GLU A 368 -17.05 -9.21 -10.80
CA GLU A 368 -18.50 -9.24 -10.64
C GLU A 368 -18.92 -10.25 -9.55
N THR A 369 -18.33 -11.43 -9.56
CA THR A 369 -18.57 -12.46 -8.52
C THR A 369 -18.20 -11.93 -7.14
N TRP A 370 -17.02 -11.34 -7.00
CA TRP A 370 -16.55 -10.78 -5.74
C TRP A 370 -17.41 -9.60 -5.29
N TRP A 371 -17.81 -8.71 -6.20
CA TRP A 371 -18.67 -7.54 -5.92
C TRP A 371 -20.02 -7.92 -5.33
N ASN A 372 -20.55 -9.09 -5.73
CA ASN A 372 -21.81 -9.63 -5.23
C ASN A 372 -21.64 -10.51 -3.96
N GLY A 373 -20.41 -10.89 -3.64
CA GLY A 373 -20.04 -11.72 -2.48
C GLY A 373 -19.22 -10.96 -1.45
N GLY A 374 -17.91 -11.21 -1.40
CA GLY A 374 -17.00 -10.61 -0.41
C GLY A 374 -16.88 -9.08 -0.49
N GLY A 375 -17.15 -8.49 -1.63
CA GLY A 375 -17.17 -7.03 -1.86
C GLY A 375 -18.53 -6.37 -1.64
N ARG A 376 -19.54 -7.11 -1.14
CA ARG A 376 -20.90 -6.61 -1.02
C ARG A 376 -21.01 -5.32 -0.19
N VAL A 377 -20.18 -5.14 0.82
CA VAL A 377 -20.13 -3.90 1.61
C VAL A 377 -19.83 -2.70 0.72
N LEU A 378 -18.86 -2.81 -0.21
CA LEU A 378 -18.58 -1.73 -1.17
C LEU A 378 -19.76 -1.51 -2.12
N LYS A 379 -20.39 -2.59 -2.58
CA LYS A 379 -21.55 -2.51 -3.45
C LYS A 379 -22.72 -1.77 -2.79
N ASP A 380 -23.05 -2.13 -1.56
CA ASP A 380 -24.15 -1.55 -0.80
C ASP A 380 -23.89 -0.06 -0.51
N MET A 381 -22.63 0.32 -0.27
CA MET A 381 -22.25 1.71 0.00
C MET A 381 -22.17 2.60 -1.25
N TYR A 382 -21.58 2.09 -2.34
CA TYR A 382 -21.25 2.93 -3.50
C TYR A 382 -22.05 2.61 -4.75
N GLY A 383 -22.68 1.45 -4.83
CA GLY A 383 -23.50 1.01 -5.95
C GLY A 383 -22.72 0.65 -7.22
N SER A 384 -21.53 1.21 -7.44
CA SER A 384 -20.66 0.90 -8.58
C SER A 384 -19.19 1.14 -8.29
N TRP A 385 -18.30 0.45 -9.01
CA TRP A 385 -16.84 0.63 -8.92
C TRP A 385 -16.38 2.06 -9.17
N ASP A 386 -17.06 2.78 -10.06
CA ASP A 386 -16.70 4.15 -10.44
C ASP A 386 -16.93 5.16 -9.30
N ARG A 387 -17.78 4.82 -8.32
CA ARG A 387 -18.08 5.62 -7.14
C ARG A 387 -17.22 5.27 -5.92
N VAL A 388 -16.51 4.14 -5.96
CA VAL A 388 -15.60 3.76 -4.85
C VAL A 388 -14.50 4.82 -4.73
N PRO A 389 -14.22 5.41 -3.55
CA PRO A 389 -13.15 6.40 -3.38
C PRO A 389 -11.79 5.84 -3.80
N THR A 390 -10.95 6.70 -4.39
CA THR A 390 -9.61 6.29 -4.88
C THR A 390 -8.73 5.72 -3.78
N LYS A 391 -8.83 6.23 -2.56
CA LYS A 391 -8.06 5.72 -1.41
C LYS A 391 -8.45 4.28 -1.00
N VAL A 392 -9.71 3.90 -1.22
CA VAL A 392 -10.16 2.52 -1.02
C VAL A 392 -9.66 1.67 -2.19
N LEU A 393 -9.97 2.10 -3.42
CA LEU A 393 -9.65 1.39 -4.64
C LEU A 393 -8.15 1.08 -4.80
N VAL A 394 -7.29 2.02 -4.41
CA VAL A 394 -5.84 1.86 -4.51
C VAL A 394 -5.29 0.72 -3.66
N LYS A 395 -5.90 0.42 -2.52
CA LYS A 395 -5.50 -0.72 -1.68
C LYS A 395 -5.74 -2.05 -2.39
N LEU A 396 -6.89 -2.20 -3.09
CA LEU A 396 -7.19 -3.39 -3.88
C LEU A 396 -6.22 -3.55 -5.06
N ILE A 397 -5.95 -2.48 -5.79
CA ILE A 397 -5.04 -2.50 -6.93
C ILE A 397 -3.61 -2.81 -6.49
N ASN A 398 -3.12 -2.13 -5.45
CA ASN A 398 -1.74 -2.27 -4.98
C ASN A 398 -1.44 -3.66 -4.41
N LEU A 399 -2.44 -4.36 -3.85
CA LEU A 399 -2.27 -5.74 -3.41
C LEU A 399 -1.84 -6.66 -4.57
N GLY A 400 -2.36 -6.41 -5.78
CA GLY A 400 -2.01 -7.14 -6.99
C GLY A 400 -0.79 -6.59 -7.74
N MET A 401 -0.14 -5.51 -7.28
CA MET A 401 1.04 -4.94 -7.91
C MET A 401 2.32 -5.43 -7.22
N ILE A 402 3.13 -6.20 -7.92
CA ILE A 402 4.31 -6.86 -7.36
C ILE A 402 5.57 -6.31 -8.04
N ASN A 403 6.57 -5.96 -7.23
CA ASN A 403 7.78 -5.28 -7.70
C ASN A 403 8.75 -6.15 -8.51
N SER A 404 8.58 -7.46 -8.54
CA SER A 404 9.51 -8.38 -9.19
C SER A 404 8.77 -9.46 -9.96
N PHE A 405 9.03 -9.56 -11.26
CA PHE A 405 8.60 -10.69 -12.09
C PHE A 405 9.33 -11.98 -11.71
N ALA A 406 10.64 -11.90 -11.53
CA ALA A 406 11.47 -13.07 -11.25
C ALA A 406 11.06 -13.80 -9.95
N GLU A 407 10.48 -13.07 -8.98
CA GLU A 407 9.95 -13.63 -7.75
C GLU A 407 8.45 -14.00 -7.81
N THR A 408 7.82 -13.77 -8.97
CA THR A 408 6.37 -14.02 -9.17
C THR A 408 6.08 -14.94 -10.35
N VAL A 409 7.04 -15.76 -10.77
CA VAL A 409 6.72 -16.87 -11.69
C VAL A 409 5.81 -17.88 -10.99
N PRO A 410 4.94 -18.61 -11.71
CA PRO A 410 3.88 -19.43 -11.09
C PRO A 410 4.34 -20.39 -10.00
N SER A 411 5.52 -21.01 -10.13
CA SER A 411 6.09 -21.89 -9.12
C SER A 411 6.47 -21.17 -7.79
N LYS A 412 6.54 -19.84 -7.80
CA LYS A 412 6.88 -19.00 -6.64
C LYS A 412 5.68 -18.26 -6.05
N PHE A 413 4.48 -18.47 -6.52
CA PHE A 413 3.29 -17.72 -6.07
C PHE A 413 3.06 -17.78 -4.56
N ASN A 414 3.45 -18.87 -3.90
CA ASN A 414 3.35 -18.99 -2.45
C ASN A 414 4.22 -17.98 -1.67
N ASN A 415 5.21 -17.36 -2.35
CA ASN A 415 6.08 -16.36 -1.75
C ASN A 415 5.54 -14.94 -1.91
N ILE A 416 4.46 -14.73 -2.65
CA ILE A 416 3.86 -13.41 -2.85
C ILE A 416 3.19 -12.99 -1.55
N VAL A 417 3.69 -11.90 -0.96
CA VAL A 417 3.18 -11.34 0.28
C VAL A 417 2.56 -9.97 0.07
N ASP A 418 1.50 -9.70 0.79
CA ASP A 418 0.97 -8.36 0.93
C ASP A 418 2.01 -7.45 1.59
N GLN A 419 2.35 -6.35 0.96
CA GLN A 419 3.38 -5.44 1.44
C GLN A 419 2.98 -4.72 2.74
N ALA A 420 1.69 -4.55 2.99
CA ALA A 420 1.18 -3.91 4.19
C ALA A 420 1.20 -4.87 5.41
N THR A 421 0.70 -6.08 5.23
CA THR A 421 0.54 -7.05 6.33
C THR A 421 1.68 -8.05 6.46
N LYS A 422 2.54 -8.17 5.42
CA LYS A 422 3.62 -9.17 5.30
C LYS A 422 3.13 -10.62 5.34
N LYS A 423 1.83 -10.84 5.13
CA LYS A 423 1.23 -12.18 5.02
C LYS A 423 1.18 -12.64 3.56
N PRO A 424 1.28 -13.94 3.29
CA PRO A 424 1.07 -14.48 1.94
C PRO A 424 -0.32 -14.10 1.40
N ILE A 425 -0.38 -13.65 0.15
CA ILE A 425 -1.66 -13.34 -0.53
C ILE A 425 -2.42 -14.64 -0.82
N GLY A 426 -1.72 -15.76 -0.98
CA GLY A 426 -2.31 -17.07 -1.20
C GLY A 426 -2.70 -17.34 -2.66
N VAL A 427 -2.08 -16.63 -3.61
CA VAL A 427 -2.28 -16.85 -5.05
C VAL A 427 -1.87 -18.25 -5.44
N GLN A 428 -2.68 -18.92 -6.25
CA GLN A 428 -2.41 -20.26 -6.78
C GLN A 428 -2.23 -20.21 -8.30
N ALA A 429 -1.39 -21.08 -8.84
CA ALA A 429 -1.23 -21.20 -10.30
C ALA A 429 -2.54 -21.56 -11.03
N ALA A 430 -3.47 -22.23 -10.33
CA ALA A 430 -4.80 -22.55 -10.85
C ALA A 430 -5.74 -21.34 -10.95
N ASP A 431 -5.44 -20.24 -10.26
CA ASP A 431 -6.25 -19.02 -10.31
C ASP A 431 -5.89 -18.15 -11.54
N VAL A 432 -4.86 -18.53 -12.30
CA VAL A 432 -4.40 -17.82 -13.49
C VAL A 432 -5.05 -18.41 -14.73
N ASP A 433 -5.86 -17.60 -15.41
CA ASP A 433 -6.49 -17.97 -16.70
C ASP A 433 -5.54 -17.75 -17.88
N SER A 434 -4.78 -16.67 -17.86
CA SER A 434 -3.83 -16.30 -18.92
C SER A 434 -2.71 -15.40 -18.41
N CYS A 435 -1.58 -15.43 -19.10
CA CYS A 435 -0.42 -14.58 -18.86
C CYS A 435 -0.15 -13.69 -20.07
N PHE A 436 0.17 -12.43 -19.82
CA PHE A 436 0.55 -11.46 -20.84
C PHE A 436 1.87 -10.82 -20.47
N MET A 437 2.91 -11.13 -21.23
CA MET A 437 4.23 -10.55 -21.01
C MET A 437 4.34 -9.19 -21.69
N GLY A 438 4.44 -8.15 -20.89
CA GLY A 438 4.67 -6.77 -21.35
C GLY A 438 6.14 -6.36 -21.28
N CYS A 439 6.50 -5.26 -21.94
CA CYS A 439 7.89 -4.76 -21.96
C CYS A 439 8.41 -4.33 -20.57
N ASN A 440 7.53 -4.06 -19.62
CA ASN A 440 7.85 -3.60 -18.26
C ASN A 440 7.34 -4.55 -17.15
N GLY A 441 6.74 -5.67 -17.51
CA GLY A 441 6.23 -6.64 -16.54
C GLY A 441 5.22 -7.62 -17.11
N VAL A 442 4.79 -8.56 -16.29
CA VAL A 442 3.77 -9.55 -16.62
C VAL A 442 2.41 -9.15 -16.05
N VAL A 443 1.35 -9.38 -16.81
CA VAL A 443 -0.03 -9.30 -16.34
C VAL A 443 -0.60 -10.72 -16.25
N TYR A 444 -0.92 -11.16 -15.04
CA TYR A 444 -1.62 -12.41 -14.78
C TYR A 444 -3.13 -12.13 -14.71
N LEU A 445 -3.89 -12.64 -15.66
CA LEU A 445 -5.35 -12.58 -15.62
C LEU A 445 -5.87 -13.66 -14.68
N LEU A 446 -6.59 -13.24 -13.63
CA LEU A 446 -7.06 -14.14 -12.59
C LEU A 446 -8.57 -14.38 -12.68
N ASN A 447 -8.98 -15.61 -12.36
CA ASN A 447 -10.41 -15.99 -12.20
C ASN A 447 -10.95 -15.69 -10.80
N LYS A 448 -10.14 -15.07 -9.91
CA LYS A 448 -10.45 -14.80 -8.52
C LYS A 448 -9.94 -13.40 -8.10
N VAL A 449 -10.64 -12.77 -7.17
CA VAL A 449 -10.20 -11.51 -6.52
C VAL A 449 -9.50 -11.84 -5.21
N TYR A 450 -8.31 -11.32 -5.04
CA TYR A 450 -7.61 -11.22 -3.76
C TYR A 450 -7.83 -9.82 -3.21
N ALA A 451 -8.48 -9.73 -2.07
CA ALA A 451 -8.82 -8.46 -1.46
C ALA A 451 -7.94 -8.17 -0.24
N PRO A 452 -7.61 -6.91 0.04
CA PRO A 452 -6.94 -6.53 1.27
C PRO A 452 -7.72 -6.99 2.51
N ALA A 453 -7.01 -7.38 3.57
CA ALA A 453 -7.64 -7.76 4.83
C ALA A 453 -8.55 -6.66 5.39
N ASP A 454 -8.21 -5.40 5.15
CA ASP A 454 -9.02 -4.22 5.53
C ASP A 454 -10.48 -4.34 5.08
N TYR A 455 -10.74 -4.91 3.90
CA TYR A 455 -12.10 -4.98 3.33
C TYR A 455 -13.00 -6.01 4.02
N SER A 456 -12.40 -6.95 4.73
CA SER A 456 -13.09 -7.95 5.54
C SER A 456 -12.95 -7.67 7.03
N SER A 457 -12.37 -6.51 7.39
CA SER A 457 -12.12 -6.09 8.76
C SER A 457 -13.25 -5.25 9.32
N VAL A 458 -13.49 -5.38 10.61
CA VAL A 458 -14.40 -4.49 11.35
C VAL A 458 -13.99 -3.01 11.33
N SER A 459 -12.75 -2.69 10.94
CA SER A 459 -12.29 -1.31 10.74
C SER A 459 -12.74 -0.71 9.40
N PHE A 460 -13.23 -1.52 8.48
CA PHE A 460 -13.57 -1.12 7.12
C PHE A 460 -14.55 0.06 7.00
N PRO A 461 -15.64 0.13 7.80
CA PRO A 461 -16.55 1.28 7.75
C PRO A 461 -15.88 2.61 8.06
N ALA A 462 -14.87 2.64 8.95
CA ALA A 462 -14.09 3.85 9.22
C ALA A 462 -13.20 4.24 8.03
N LEU A 463 -12.61 3.26 7.33
CA LEU A 463 -11.80 3.48 6.13
C LEU A 463 -12.61 4.12 5.00
N VAL A 464 -13.83 3.66 4.78
CA VAL A 464 -14.63 4.07 3.61
C VAL A 464 -15.46 5.33 3.83
N ASN A 465 -15.73 5.71 5.09
CA ASN A 465 -16.53 6.89 5.44
C ASN A 465 -15.67 8.09 5.83
N GLU A 466 -14.81 8.55 4.92
CA GLU A 466 -13.89 9.68 5.13
C GLU A 466 -14.52 10.93 5.72
N ASN A 467 -15.71 11.29 5.20
CA ASN A 467 -16.34 12.54 5.59
C ASN A 467 -16.91 12.52 7.02
N THR A 468 -17.19 11.34 7.54
CA THR A 468 -17.88 11.18 8.83
C THR A 468 -17.08 10.38 9.86
N MET A 469 -15.96 9.73 9.47
CA MET A 469 -15.20 8.83 10.35
C MET A 469 -13.66 8.98 10.21
N ASN A 470 -13.19 10.06 9.61
CA ASN A 470 -11.75 10.26 9.39
C ASN A 470 -10.95 10.42 10.70
N VAL A 471 -11.56 10.91 11.77
CA VAL A 471 -10.94 11.00 13.10
C VAL A 471 -10.62 9.60 13.63
N LEU A 472 -11.61 8.70 13.62
CA LEU A 472 -11.41 7.32 14.07
C LEU A 472 -10.47 6.54 13.13
N TYR A 473 -10.63 6.72 11.82
CA TYR A 473 -9.73 6.07 10.86
C TYR A 473 -8.27 6.46 11.09
N TRP A 474 -8.02 7.76 11.31
CA TRP A 474 -6.69 8.25 11.67
C TRP A 474 -6.18 7.62 13.00
N ALA A 475 -7.05 7.50 13.99
CA ALA A 475 -6.70 6.88 15.27
C ALA A 475 -6.30 5.41 15.13
N ILE A 476 -6.94 4.67 14.20
CA ILE A 476 -6.61 3.27 13.92
C ILE A 476 -5.28 3.15 13.15
N SER A 477 -5.06 4.00 12.16
CA SER A 477 -3.98 3.83 11.17
C SER A 477 -2.71 4.63 11.45
N SER A 478 -2.77 5.70 12.27
CA SER A 478 -1.73 6.71 12.30
C SER A 478 -1.17 7.06 13.68
N ILE A 479 -1.76 6.61 14.79
CA ILE A 479 -1.21 6.87 16.13
C ILE A 479 0.15 6.18 16.24
N PRO A 480 1.25 6.93 16.57
CA PRO A 480 2.58 6.37 16.70
C PRO A 480 2.65 5.24 17.74
N ASN A 481 3.43 4.21 17.43
CA ASN A 481 3.66 3.05 18.31
C ASN A 481 2.38 2.24 18.66
N ASN A 482 1.29 2.41 17.92
CA ASN A 482 0.08 1.61 18.07
C ASN A 482 -0.08 0.61 16.94
N SER A 483 -0.64 -0.55 17.26
CA SER A 483 -0.86 -1.66 16.33
C SER A 483 -2.34 -1.93 16.10
N PHE A 484 -3.20 -0.89 16.11
CA PHE A 484 -4.64 -1.08 15.95
C PHE A 484 -5.01 -1.64 14.58
N GLU A 485 -4.43 -1.11 13.51
CA GLU A 485 -4.73 -1.58 12.16
C GLU A 485 -4.40 -3.06 11.97
N PRO A 486 -3.18 -3.56 12.25
CA PRO A 486 -2.89 -4.99 12.17
C PRO A 486 -3.73 -5.84 13.14
N TYR A 487 -4.06 -5.31 14.33
CA TYR A 487 -4.88 -6.01 15.32
C TYR A 487 -6.32 -6.20 14.82
N LEU A 488 -6.95 -5.13 14.34
CA LEU A 488 -8.32 -5.16 13.79
C LEU A 488 -8.41 -5.89 12.45
N ASN A 489 -7.32 -6.01 11.71
CA ASN A 489 -7.25 -6.74 10.45
C ASN A 489 -6.92 -8.24 10.64
N SER A 490 -6.73 -8.70 11.88
CA SER A 490 -6.54 -10.13 12.15
C SER A 490 -7.82 -10.92 11.87
N MET A 491 -7.74 -11.94 11.03
CA MET A 491 -8.83 -12.85 10.70
C MET A 491 -8.92 -14.05 11.66
N ASP A 492 -7.94 -14.19 12.56
CA ASP A 492 -7.90 -15.28 13.55
C ASP A 492 -8.84 -15.06 14.75
N SER A 493 -9.39 -13.85 14.86
CA SER A 493 -10.31 -13.47 15.92
C SER A 493 -11.57 -12.84 15.34
N LYS A 494 -12.68 -12.91 16.06
CA LYS A 494 -13.89 -12.16 15.74
C LYS A 494 -14.01 -10.97 16.68
N TYR A 495 -14.48 -9.86 16.14
CA TYR A 495 -14.62 -8.60 16.87
C TYR A 495 -16.03 -8.04 16.75
N SER A 496 -16.44 -7.35 17.80
CA SER A 496 -17.56 -6.39 17.77
C SER A 496 -16.96 -5.02 18.01
N PHE A 497 -17.00 -4.15 17.01
CA PHE A 497 -16.37 -2.84 17.07
C PHE A 497 -17.41 -1.72 17.04
N PHE A 498 -17.48 -0.94 18.09
CA PHE A 498 -18.38 0.22 18.19
C PHE A 498 -17.70 1.44 17.62
N ILE A 499 -18.20 1.96 16.50
CA ILE A 499 -17.57 3.00 15.69
C ILE A 499 -18.28 4.34 15.90
N PRO A 500 -17.69 5.32 16.61
CA PRO A 500 -18.21 6.66 16.67
C PRO A 500 -17.93 7.43 15.37
N THR A 501 -18.91 8.19 14.91
CA THR A 501 -18.68 9.17 13.83
C THR A 501 -17.93 10.40 14.36
N ASN A 502 -17.47 11.26 13.45
CA ASN A 502 -16.83 12.53 13.82
C ASN A 502 -17.74 13.38 14.74
N ASN A 503 -19.07 13.34 14.54
CA ASN A 503 -20.01 14.05 15.41
C ASN A 503 -19.98 13.49 16.84
N ALA A 504 -19.97 12.17 16.99
CA ALA A 504 -19.83 11.54 18.31
C ALA A 504 -18.48 11.86 18.97
N MET A 505 -17.44 12.06 18.19
CA MET A 505 -16.09 12.42 18.65
C MET A 505 -15.97 13.86 19.19
N LEU A 506 -16.99 14.69 19.00
CA LEU A 506 -17.08 16.02 19.64
C LEU A 506 -17.55 15.94 21.11
N HIS A 507 -17.87 14.75 21.60
CA HIS A 507 -18.47 14.56 22.93
C HIS A 507 -17.64 13.64 23.85
N TYR A 508 -16.30 13.70 23.73
CA TYR A 508 -15.42 12.90 24.58
C TYR A 508 -15.11 13.61 25.90
N VAL A 509 -15.62 13.08 26.99
CA VAL A 509 -15.28 13.57 28.35
C VAL A 509 -14.03 12.86 28.84
N ASP A 510 -12.97 13.60 29.12
CA ASP A 510 -11.69 13.06 29.55
C ASP A 510 -11.79 12.36 30.91
N PRO A 511 -11.60 11.03 30.98
CA PRO A 511 -11.65 10.29 32.24
C PRO A 511 -10.62 10.80 33.28
N CYS A 512 -9.50 11.35 32.84
CA CYS A 512 -8.49 11.91 33.75
C CYS A 512 -8.96 13.22 34.42
N SER A 513 -10.06 13.78 33.97
CA SER A 513 -10.66 14.97 34.60
C SER A 513 -11.72 14.63 35.65
N TYR A 514 -12.05 13.34 35.79
CA TYR A 514 -13.03 12.91 36.81
C TYR A 514 -12.48 13.17 38.21
N GLY A 515 -13.36 13.61 39.11
CA GLY A 515 -12.98 14.05 40.43
C GLY A 515 -12.57 15.52 40.57
N ASN A 516 -12.34 16.24 39.46
CA ASN A 516 -12.13 17.67 39.46
C ASN A 516 -13.45 18.44 39.64
N THR A 517 -13.35 19.73 40.00
CA THR A 517 -14.49 20.63 40.16
C THR A 517 -15.30 20.78 38.86
N SER A 518 -14.63 20.72 37.71
CA SER A 518 -15.22 20.61 36.39
C SER A 518 -14.46 19.60 35.58
N GLN A 519 -15.17 18.80 34.81
CA GLN A 519 -14.58 17.85 33.86
C GLN A 519 -14.07 18.57 32.62
N VAL A 520 -13.34 17.87 31.75
CA VAL A 520 -12.81 18.41 30.51
C VAL A 520 -13.44 17.65 29.33
N LEU A 521 -14.07 18.39 28.45
CA LEU A 521 -14.57 17.89 27.16
C LEU A 521 -13.47 18.06 26.10
N TYR A 522 -13.24 17.03 25.31
CA TYR A 522 -12.45 17.06 24.08
C TYR A 522 -13.39 17.02 22.88
N GLU A 523 -13.22 17.94 21.96
CA GLU A 523 -13.83 17.92 20.64
C GLU A 523 -12.76 17.57 19.62
N PHE A 524 -12.70 16.30 19.22
CA PHE A 524 -11.72 15.84 18.24
C PHE A 524 -12.14 16.21 16.82
N TYR A 525 -11.19 16.66 16.01
CA TYR A 525 -11.40 16.97 14.59
C TYR A 525 -10.19 16.61 13.77
N PHE A 526 -10.41 16.32 12.48
CA PHE A 526 -9.35 16.06 11.52
C PHE A 526 -8.94 17.38 10.86
N ASP A 527 -7.68 17.74 11.00
CA ASP A 527 -7.08 18.92 10.39
C ASP A 527 -6.60 18.56 8.97
N ASN A 528 -7.25 19.16 7.97
CA ASN A 528 -6.93 18.89 6.56
C ASN A 528 -5.58 19.44 6.10
N ASP A 529 -5.04 20.46 6.77
CA ASP A 529 -3.76 21.07 6.40
C ASP A 529 -2.59 20.20 6.89
N THR A 530 -2.66 19.74 8.14
CA THR A 530 -1.62 18.89 8.74
C THR A 530 -1.84 17.40 8.53
N LYS A 531 -3.03 16.99 8.06
CA LYS A 531 -3.43 15.58 7.91
C LYS A 531 -3.35 14.78 9.22
N THR A 532 -3.61 15.46 10.34
CA THR A 532 -3.58 14.86 11.69
C THR A 532 -4.87 15.17 12.44
N VAL A 533 -5.15 14.39 13.49
CA VAL A 533 -6.24 14.69 14.41
C VAL A 533 -5.76 15.67 15.48
N LYS A 534 -6.58 16.66 15.77
CA LYS A 534 -6.43 17.65 16.83
C LYS A 534 -7.66 17.65 17.72
N ALA A 535 -7.59 18.34 18.88
CA ALA A 535 -8.75 18.49 19.76
C ALA A 535 -8.79 19.84 20.44
N HIS A 536 -9.94 20.48 20.39
CA HIS A 536 -10.29 21.60 21.28
C HIS A 536 -10.70 21.07 22.64
N ARG A 537 -10.41 21.81 23.70
CA ARG A 537 -10.73 21.45 25.08
C ARG A 537 -11.61 22.51 25.73
N TYR A 538 -12.57 22.04 26.54
CA TYR A 538 -13.51 22.92 27.24
C TYR A 538 -13.74 22.42 28.67
N LYS A 539 -14.03 23.34 29.60
CA LYS A 539 -14.65 22.96 30.85
C LYS A 539 -16.04 22.35 30.55
N TYR A 540 -16.42 21.33 31.28
CA TYR A 540 -17.65 20.60 31.02
C TYR A 540 -18.35 20.18 32.31
N ASP A 541 -19.65 20.36 32.35
CA ASP A 541 -20.53 19.81 33.40
C ASP A 541 -21.22 18.58 32.85
N VAL A 542 -20.85 17.39 33.32
CA VAL A 542 -21.38 16.12 32.84
C VAL A 542 -22.86 15.95 33.27
N LYS A 543 -23.28 16.50 34.41
CA LYS A 543 -24.65 16.34 34.91
C LYS A 543 -25.65 17.10 34.05
N THR A 544 -25.32 18.34 33.71
CA THR A 544 -26.15 19.20 32.86
C THR A 544 -25.83 19.05 31.39
N GLN A 545 -24.72 18.36 31.03
CA GLN A 545 -24.17 18.25 29.69
C GLN A 545 -23.84 19.61 29.05
N THR A 546 -23.38 20.55 29.85
CA THR A 546 -23.12 21.91 29.41
C THR A 546 -21.65 22.15 29.17
N LYS A 547 -21.33 22.60 27.97
CA LYS A 547 -20.00 23.07 27.59
C LYS A 547 -19.76 24.47 28.14
N GLY A 548 -18.70 24.64 28.88
CA GLY A 548 -18.28 25.90 29.48
C GLY A 548 -17.15 26.59 28.73
N GLU A 549 -16.27 27.22 29.47
CA GLU A 549 -15.12 28.00 28.98
C GLU A 549 -14.13 27.16 28.21
N ALA A 550 -13.58 27.72 27.09
CA ALA A 550 -12.53 27.10 26.32
C ALA A 550 -11.21 27.04 27.11
N LEU A 551 -10.52 25.93 27.00
CA LEU A 551 -9.18 25.70 27.55
C LEU A 551 -8.15 25.71 26.42
N THR A 552 -6.87 25.69 26.77
CA THR A 552 -5.79 25.49 25.79
C THR A 552 -6.01 24.17 25.05
N ASP A 553 -5.83 24.16 23.73
CA ASP A 553 -5.96 22.98 22.89
C ASP A 553 -5.08 21.82 23.39
N ALA A 554 -5.49 20.61 23.08
CA ALA A 554 -4.76 19.41 23.45
C ALA A 554 -3.41 19.33 22.70
N THR A 555 -2.37 18.90 23.41
CA THR A 555 -1.10 18.53 22.77
C THR A 555 -1.26 17.25 21.94
N SER A 556 -0.36 17.03 21.00
CA SER A 556 -0.37 15.79 20.18
C SER A 556 -0.33 14.51 21.04
N ASP A 557 0.46 14.52 22.12
CA ASP A 557 0.55 13.36 23.03
C ASP A 557 -0.78 13.14 23.78
N GLN A 558 -1.44 14.21 24.20
CA GLN A 558 -2.77 14.10 24.82
C GLN A 558 -3.79 13.54 23.84
N VAL A 559 -3.79 14.03 22.60
CA VAL A 559 -4.68 13.52 21.54
C VAL A 559 -4.41 12.02 21.30
N ASN A 560 -3.17 11.65 21.08
CA ASN A 560 -2.79 10.25 20.80
C ASN A 560 -3.18 9.30 21.94
N ASN A 561 -2.89 9.68 23.19
CA ASN A 561 -3.20 8.84 24.35
C ASN A 561 -4.70 8.69 24.55
N ARG A 562 -5.48 9.77 24.43
CA ARG A 562 -6.94 9.71 24.60
C ARG A 562 -7.62 8.92 23.48
N LEU A 563 -7.16 9.08 22.24
CA LEU A 563 -7.66 8.29 21.12
C LEU A 563 -7.31 6.80 21.27
N ALA A 564 -6.10 6.48 21.73
CA ALA A 564 -5.69 5.10 21.95
C ALA A 564 -6.53 4.42 23.04
N ASP A 565 -6.76 5.09 24.18
CA ASP A 565 -7.62 4.59 25.25
C ASP A 565 -9.05 4.38 24.78
N MET A 566 -9.56 5.34 24.03
CA MET A 566 -10.90 5.28 23.45
C MET A 566 -11.05 4.10 22.50
N VAL A 567 -10.15 3.91 21.53
CA VAL A 567 -10.21 2.80 20.59
C VAL A 567 -10.20 1.46 21.33
N ASN A 568 -9.32 1.29 22.33
CA ASN A 568 -9.30 0.08 23.17
C ASN A 568 -10.64 -0.17 23.89
N ASN A 569 -11.35 0.89 24.29
CA ASN A 569 -12.63 0.77 24.98
C ASN A 569 -13.83 0.48 24.04
N LEU A 570 -13.66 0.69 22.74
CA LEU A 570 -14.68 0.45 21.70
C LEU A 570 -14.61 -0.95 21.08
N ILE A 571 -13.58 -1.73 21.39
CA ILE A 571 -13.36 -3.07 20.84
C ILE A 571 -13.76 -4.13 21.85
N VAL A 572 -14.69 -5.00 21.45
CA VAL A 572 -15.00 -6.26 22.16
C VAL A 572 -14.46 -7.42 21.33
N VAL A 573 -13.70 -8.30 21.95
CA VAL A 573 -13.28 -9.56 21.32
C VAL A 573 -14.41 -10.57 21.47
N GLY A 574 -15.01 -10.96 20.37
CA GLY A 574 -16.17 -11.85 20.31
C GLY A 574 -17.40 -11.18 19.68
N ASN A 575 -18.52 -11.89 19.79
CA ASN A 575 -19.82 -11.46 19.24
C ASN A 575 -20.73 -10.93 20.36
N VAL A 576 -21.18 -9.67 20.26
CA VAL A 576 -22.11 -9.07 21.22
C VAL A 576 -23.58 -9.44 20.96
N GLU A 577 -23.85 -10.25 19.95
CA GLU A 577 -25.18 -10.75 19.62
C GLU A 577 -25.44 -12.17 20.18
N ASP A 578 -24.65 -12.61 21.18
CA ASP A 578 -24.73 -13.93 21.82
C ASP A 578 -25.75 -14.00 22.97
N GLY A 579 -26.49 -12.93 23.22
CA GLY A 579 -27.56 -12.85 24.20
C GLY A 579 -27.12 -12.44 25.61
N LYS A 580 -25.86 -12.11 25.83
CA LYS A 580 -25.41 -11.53 27.12
C LYS A 580 -25.72 -10.04 27.16
N THR A 581 -25.69 -9.49 28.37
CA THR A 581 -25.99 -8.07 28.62
C THR A 581 -24.69 -7.24 28.70
N TYR A 582 -23.60 -7.80 29.20
CA TYR A 582 -22.37 -7.08 29.47
C TYR A 582 -21.19 -7.77 28.76
N TYR A 583 -20.37 -6.94 28.12
CA TYR A 583 -19.23 -7.40 27.31
C TYR A 583 -17.97 -6.68 27.72
N LYS A 584 -16.92 -7.43 27.97
CA LYS A 584 -15.60 -6.90 28.31
C LYS A 584 -14.92 -6.31 27.07
N THR A 585 -14.42 -5.10 27.19
CA THR A 585 -13.68 -4.43 26.12
C THR A 585 -12.20 -4.79 26.16
N LYS A 586 -11.48 -4.47 25.09
CA LYS A 586 -10.03 -4.64 25.03
C LYS A 586 -9.28 -3.82 26.09
N SER A 587 -9.84 -2.72 26.56
CA SER A 587 -9.31 -1.92 27.68
C SER A 587 -9.51 -2.57 29.06
N GLY A 588 -10.31 -3.63 29.14
CA GLY A 588 -10.71 -4.26 30.41
C GLY A 588 -11.97 -3.67 31.05
N GLY A 589 -12.52 -2.58 30.49
CA GLY A 589 -13.82 -2.04 30.87
C GLY A 589 -14.99 -2.88 30.34
N TYR A 590 -16.22 -2.45 30.59
CA TYR A 590 -17.44 -3.15 30.15
C TYR A 590 -18.39 -2.24 29.40
N LEU A 591 -19.04 -2.83 28.42
CA LEU A 591 -20.17 -2.24 27.71
C LEU A 591 -21.43 -3.06 28.00
N LYS A 592 -22.52 -2.37 28.31
CA LYS A 592 -23.88 -2.95 28.36
C LYS A 592 -24.43 -2.89 26.95
N VAL A 593 -24.98 -3.99 26.44
CA VAL A 593 -25.62 -4.07 25.13
C VAL A 593 -27.04 -4.60 25.31
N ALA A 594 -27.99 -3.97 24.63
CA ALA A 594 -29.37 -4.42 24.59
C ALA A 594 -29.89 -4.44 23.15
N HIS A 595 -30.86 -5.32 22.88
CA HIS A 595 -31.49 -5.51 21.55
C HIS A 595 -30.46 -5.71 20.42
N ALA A 596 -29.40 -6.47 20.70
CA ALA A 596 -28.28 -6.70 19.81
C ALA A 596 -28.72 -7.18 18.42
N GLY A 597 -28.04 -6.70 17.37
CA GLY A 597 -28.27 -7.09 15.98
C GLY A 597 -29.44 -6.39 15.28
N THR A 598 -30.15 -5.47 15.94
CA THR A 598 -31.28 -4.77 15.33
C THR A 598 -30.99 -3.27 15.20
N VAL A 599 -30.79 -2.80 13.99
CA VAL A 599 -30.52 -1.37 13.69
C VAL A 599 -31.65 -0.49 14.25
N GLY A 600 -31.27 0.60 14.92
CA GLY A 600 -32.20 1.55 15.51
C GLY A 600 -32.83 1.12 16.85
N SER A 601 -32.82 -0.18 17.18
CA SER A 601 -33.27 -0.71 18.48
C SER A 601 -32.10 -1.13 19.36
N MET A 602 -30.99 -1.57 18.78
CA MET A 602 -29.77 -1.91 19.51
C MET A 602 -29.23 -0.69 20.24
N THR A 603 -28.94 -0.87 21.51
CA THR A 603 -28.31 0.17 22.33
C THR A 603 -27.05 -0.33 23.00
N VAL A 604 -26.12 0.61 23.24
CA VAL A 604 -24.89 0.38 23.98
C VAL A 604 -24.69 1.45 25.03
N ALA A 605 -24.16 1.07 26.18
CA ALA A 605 -23.82 2.00 27.26
C ALA A 605 -22.46 1.64 27.87
N GLY A 606 -21.63 2.66 28.05
CA GLY A 606 -20.48 2.58 28.96
C GLY A 606 -20.88 2.95 30.40
N GLY A 607 -19.92 2.97 31.32
CA GLY A 607 -20.16 3.29 32.72
C GLY A 607 -20.86 4.64 32.94
N LEU A 608 -20.46 5.67 32.20
CA LEU A 608 -21.06 6.99 32.27
C LEU A 608 -22.55 6.97 31.84
N GLN A 609 -22.86 6.33 30.72
CA GLN A 609 -24.21 6.22 30.21
C GLN A 609 -25.11 5.43 31.18
N MET A 610 -24.58 4.34 31.76
CA MET A 610 -25.32 3.58 32.80
C MET A 610 -25.62 4.45 34.03
N GLU A 611 -24.66 5.25 34.48
CA GLU A 611 -24.88 6.20 35.62
C GLU A 611 -25.94 7.24 35.31
N MET A 612 -26.03 7.66 34.05
CA MET A 612 -26.97 8.67 33.59
C MET A 612 -28.35 8.10 33.17
N GLY A 613 -28.47 6.77 33.08
CA GLY A 613 -29.65 6.10 32.54
C GLY A 613 -29.96 6.44 31.08
N ARG A 614 -28.91 6.64 30.26
CA ARG A 614 -29.01 7.08 28.85
C ARG A 614 -28.19 6.17 27.94
N ASP A 615 -28.81 5.10 27.47
CA ASP A 615 -28.17 4.21 26.50
C ASP A 615 -28.06 4.88 25.13
N LEU A 616 -26.99 4.56 24.37
CA LEU A 616 -26.70 5.10 23.03
C LEU A 616 -27.26 4.17 21.96
N THR A 617 -27.98 4.73 20.98
CA THR A 617 -28.55 3.94 19.88
C THR A 617 -27.51 3.65 18.80
N VAL A 618 -27.47 2.39 18.36
CA VAL A 618 -26.71 1.96 17.20
C VAL A 618 -27.52 2.31 15.93
N THR A 619 -26.97 3.19 15.09
CA THR A 619 -27.67 3.72 13.92
C THR A 619 -27.46 2.88 12.67
N ASN A 620 -26.38 2.10 12.61
CA ASN A 620 -26.11 1.15 11.51
C ASN A 620 -25.24 -0.01 11.99
N ILE A 621 -25.34 -1.15 11.31
CA ILE A 621 -24.55 -2.36 11.59
C ILE A 621 -23.95 -2.83 10.27
N PHE A 622 -22.62 -2.95 10.23
CA PHE A 622 -21.89 -3.56 9.11
C PHE A 622 -21.43 -4.96 9.51
N ASP A 623 -21.96 -5.95 8.84
CA ASP A 623 -21.55 -7.35 8.99
C ASP A 623 -20.50 -7.69 7.91
N MET A 624 -19.27 -8.04 8.34
CA MET A 624 -18.19 -8.40 7.44
C MET A 624 -18.36 -9.79 6.80
N GLY A 625 -19.46 -10.48 7.11
CA GLY A 625 -19.79 -11.80 6.58
C GLY A 625 -18.95 -12.94 7.15
N GLU A 626 -19.12 -14.13 6.60
CA GLU A 626 -18.44 -15.35 7.10
C GLU A 626 -16.91 -15.26 7.00
N SER A 627 -16.40 -14.70 5.89
CA SER A 627 -14.96 -14.52 5.66
C SER A 627 -14.37 -13.32 6.39
N GLY A 628 -15.19 -12.44 6.94
CA GLY A 628 -14.76 -11.27 7.71
C GLY A 628 -14.52 -11.59 9.18
N ASN A 629 -13.98 -10.62 9.90
CA ASN A 629 -13.59 -10.80 11.30
C ASN A 629 -14.60 -10.23 12.31
N GLY A 630 -15.86 -10.02 11.94
CA GLY A 630 -16.91 -9.62 12.87
C GLY A 630 -17.87 -8.57 12.37
N LYS A 631 -18.38 -7.74 13.28
CA LYS A 631 -19.37 -6.70 12.99
C LYS A 631 -18.96 -5.35 13.56
N SER A 632 -19.40 -4.29 12.89
CA SER A 632 -19.17 -2.91 13.30
C SER A 632 -20.51 -2.22 13.55
N TYR A 633 -20.59 -1.51 14.68
CA TYR A 633 -21.81 -0.87 15.19
C TYR A 633 -21.59 0.64 15.22
N ILE A 634 -22.37 1.40 14.45
CA ILE A 634 -22.16 2.83 14.25
C ILE A 634 -22.88 3.64 15.31
N LEU A 635 -22.17 4.62 15.89
CA LEU A 635 -22.65 5.56 16.89
C LEU A 635 -22.50 6.99 16.38
N GLU A 636 -23.61 7.71 16.21
CA GLU A 636 -23.60 9.04 15.59
C GLU A 636 -23.63 10.21 16.58
N SER A 637 -24.21 10.00 17.75
CA SER A 637 -24.44 11.11 18.70
C SER A 637 -23.36 11.23 19.77
N GLN A 638 -22.98 10.13 20.37
CA GLN A 638 -22.00 10.04 21.45
C GLN A 638 -21.30 8.67 21.39
N MET A 639 -20.29 8.47 22.23
CA MET A 639 -19.60 7.19 22.37
C MET A 639 -19.71 6.68 23.81
N PRO A 640 -19.57 5.36 24.03
CA PRO A 640 -19.49 4.79 25.38
C PRO A 640 -18.30 5.36 26.15
N MET A 641 -18.59 5.88 27.35
CA MET A 641 -17.60 6.49 28.23
C MET A 641 -17.46 5.67 29.51
N THR A 642 -16.29 5.73 30.12
CA THR A 642 -16.04 5.09 31.43
C THR A 642 -16.82 5.77 32.53
N SER A 643 -17.06 5.04 33.65
CA SER A 643 -17.73 5.59 34.84
C SER A 643 -16.92 6.77 35.41
N GLN A 644 -17.64 7.78 35.92
CA GLN A 644 -17.04 8.87 36.69
C GLN A 644 -16.80 8.49 38.16
N LYS A 645 -17.42 7.41 38.63
CA LYS A 645 -17.37 6.98 40.00
C LYS A 645 -16.27 5.94 40.20
N SER A 646 -15.41 6.18 41.17
CA SER A 646 -14.49 5.18 41.65
C SER A 646 -15.18 4.22 42.63
N VAL A 647 -14.60 3.04 42.84
CA VAL A 647 -15.09 2.12 43.87
C VAL A 647 -15.16 2.79 45.22
N LYS A 648 -14.14 3.58 45.60
CA LYS A 648 -14.14 4.34 46.85
C LYS A 648 -15.30 5.32 46.94
N SER A 649 -15.61 6.06 45.88
CA SER A 649 -16.70 7.02 45.85
C SER A 649 -18.07 6.34 45.99
N ILE A 650 -18.24 5.17 45.38
CA ILE A 650 -19.43 4.32 45.51
C ILE A 650 -19.59 3.83 46.95
N LEU A 651 -18.56 3.22 47.52
CA LEU A 651 -18.57 2.71 48.89
C LEU A 651 -18.92 3.83 49.89
N LYS A 652 -18.36 5.05 49.70
CA LYS A 652 -18.63 6.21 50.55
C LYS A 652 -20.04 6.77 50.39
N ALA A 653 -20.61 6.66 49.19
CA ALA A 653 -21.95 7.17 48.93
C ALA A 653 -23.08 6.27 49.45
N HIS A 654 -22.82 5.01 49.75
CA HIS A 654 -23.77 4.01 50.17
C HIS A 654 -23.63 3.70 51.66
N SER A 655 -24.58 4.21 52.46
CA SER A 655 -24.57 4.04 53.93
C SER A 655 -24.57 2.58 54.39
N GLU A 656 -25.16 1.68 53.60
CA GLU A 656 -25.17 0.23 53.84
C GLU A 656 -23.78 -0.43 53.74
N PHE A 657 -22.81 0.26 53.17
CA PHE A 657 -21.42 -0.20 53.03
C PHE A 657 -20.43 0.53 53.95
N SER A 658 -20.90 1.42 54.81
CA SER A 658 -20.07 2.31 55.61
C SER A 658 -19.06 1.56 56.48
N LYS A 659 -19.44 0.44 57.09
CA LYS A 659 -18.50 -0.38 57.89
C LYS A 659 -17.42 -1.01 57.03
N PHE A 660 -17.73 -1.50 55.84
CA PHE A 660 -16.72 -2.02 54.93
C PHE A 660 -15.76 -0.93 54.41
N TYR A 661 -16.31 0.26 54.13
CA TYR A 661 -15.50 1.41 53.77
C TYR A 661 -14.50 1.79 54.88
N GLU A 662 -14.92 1.79 56.18
CA GLU A 662 -14.05 2.04 57.31
C GLU A 662 -12.93 0.97 57.43
N LEU A 663 -13.26 -0.31 57.20
CA LEU A 663 -12.27 -1.38 57.20
C LEU A 663 -11.25 -1.25 56.05
N ILE A 664 -11.68 -0.90 54.84
CA ILE A 664 -10.75 -0.65 53.74
C ILE A 664 -9.84 0.55 54.05
N ALA A 665 -10.38 1.62 54.61
CA ALA A 665 -9.60 2.80 54.98
C ALA A 665 -8.52 2.45 56.04
N ALA A 666 -8.89 1.61 57.03
CA ALA A 666 -8.00 1.16 58.09
C ALA A 666 -6.98 0.09 57.63
N SER A 667 -7.26 -0.61 56.53
CA SER A 667 -6.36 -1.67 55.99
C SER A 667 -5.07 -1.14 55.38
N GLY A 668 -5.00 0.17 55.07
CA GLY A 668 -3.88 0.77 54.36
C GLY A 668 -3.85 0.49 52.85
N LEU A 669 -4.88 -0.15 52.28
CA LEU A 669 -5.01 -0.48 50.88
C LEU A 669 -5.54 0.70 50.02
N MET A 670 -6.01 1.79 50.64
CA MET A 670 -6.39 2.98 49.88
C MET A 670 -5.17 3.88 49.63
N SER A 671 -5.07 4.39 48.43
CA SER A 671 -4.07 5.40 48.08
C SER A 671 -4.30 6.67 48.92
N SER A 672 -3.26 7.15 49.59
CA SER A 672 -3.27 8.41 50.36
C SER A 672 -2.58 9.55 49.61
N LYS A 673 -2.10 9.32 48.41
CA LYS A 673 -1.33 10.30 47.64
C LYS A 673 -2.18 10.89 46.52
N SER A 674 -2.41 12.18 46.57
CA SER A 674 -2.85 12.96 45.43
C SER A 674 -1.72 13.00 44.40
N SER A 675 -1.86 12.31 43.29
CA SER A 675 -1.00 12.49 42.17
C SER A 675 -1.37 13.80 41.46
N ASN A 676 -0.67 14.88 41.76
CA ASN A 676 -0.79 16.18 41.08
C ASN A 676 -2.10 16.97 41.31
N GLY A 677 -2.76 16.80 42.44
CA GLY A 677 -3.92 17.63 42.80
C GLY A 677 -5.19 17.36 41.96
N THR A 678 -5.28 16.24 41.29
CA THR A 678 -6.38 15.92 40.39
C THR A 678 -7.38 14.92 40.91
N GLY A 679 -7.51 14.71 42.22
CA GLY A 679 -8.56 13.84 42.83
C GLY A 679 -8.45 12.34 42.47
N ALA A 680 -7.36 11.91 41.92
CA ALA A 680 -7.13 10.52 41.50
C ALA A 680 -6.80 9.54 42.67
N ASP A 681 -7.09 9.92 43.91
CA ASP A 681 -6.76 9.15 45.12
C ASP A 681 -7.73 8.05 45.45
N ASP A 682 -8.65 7.75 44.55
CA ASP A 682 -9.71 6.80 44.80
C ASP A 682 -9.38 5.36 44.43
N ASN A 683 -8.09 5.04 44.39
CA ASN A 683 -7.62 3.71 43.99
C ASN A 683 -7.31 2.81 45.19
N ILE A 684 -7.52 1.50 45.01
CA ILE A 684 -7.07 0.45 45.91
C ILE A 684 -5.74 -0.07 45.39
N ILE A 685 -4.68 0.06 46.20
CA ILE A 685 -3.27 -0.23 45.83
C ILE A 685 -2.90 -1.72 45.98
N LEU A 686 -3.84 -2.63 45.80
CA LEU A 686 -3.59 -4.05 45.96
C LEU A 686 -3.01 -4.71 44.69
N PHE A 687 -3.39 -4.19 43.51
CA PHE A 687 -2.98 -4.69 42.22
C PHE A 687 -2.35 -3.57 41.35
N ASP A 688 -1.50 -3.94 40.42
CA ASP A 688 -0.94 -3.01 39.44
C ASP A 688 -1.97 -2.57 38.39
N ALA A 689 -3.04 -3.33 38.21
CA ALA A 689 -4.14 -3.02 37.31
C ALA A 689 -5.28 -2.27 38.04
N TYR A 690 -5.93 -1.33 37.33
CA TYR A 690 -7.05 -0.56 37.84
C TYR A 690 -8.41 -1.28 37.72
N ASN A 691 -8.43 -2.52 37.23
CA ASN A 691 -9.63 -3.33 37.03
C ASN A 691 -9.66 -4.44 38.08
N TYR A 692 -10.56 -4.29 39.06
CA TYR A 692 -10.79 -5.27 40.13
C TYR A 692 -12.28 -5.31 40.50
N THR A 693 -12.65 -6.41 41.16
CA THR A 693 -14.01 -6.62 41.68
C THR A 693 -13.97 -6.68 43.20
N ILE A 694 -14.89 -5.97 43.86
CA ILE A 694 -15.06 -6.01 45.31
C ILE A 694 -16.41 -6.65 45.63
N TYR A 695 -16.38 -7.68 46.49
CA TYR A 695 -17.56 -8.29 47.08
C TYR A 695 -17.81 -7.63 48.42
N VAL A 696 -18.82 -6.72 48.46
CA VAL A 696 -19.05 -5.87 49.63
C VAL A 696 -20.02 -6.49 50.59
N PRO A 697 -19.59 -6.87 51.80
CA PRO A 697 -20.48 -7.36 52.83
C PRO A 697 -21.32 -6.18 53.38
N THR A 698 -22.59 -6.45 53.76
CA THR A 698 -23.44 -5.44 54.37
C THR A 698 -22.95 -5.11 55.78
N ASN A 699 -23.34 -3.91 56.29
CA ASN A 699 -23.01 -3.52 57.65
C ASN A 699 -23.49 -4.55 58.70
N ALA A 700 -24.68 -5.15 58.51
CA ALA A 700 -25.17 -6.20 59.38
C ALA A 700 -24.29 -7.46 59.42
N ALA A 701 -23.74 -7.89 58.27
CA ALA A 701 -22.82 -9.02 58.20
C ALA A 701 -21.49 -8.74 58.92
N ILE A 702 -20.96 -7.51 58.74
CA ILE A 702 -19.72 -7.09 59.43
C ILE A 702 -19.95 -6.97 60.93
N GLU A 703 -21.10 -6.42 61.37
CA GLU A 703 -21.44 -6.31 62.77
C GLU A 703 -21.57 -7.67 63.45
N LYS A 704 -22.16 -8.66 62.78
CA LYS A 704 -22.24 -10.02 63.26
C LYS A 704 -20.85 -10.62 63.47
N LEU A 705 -19.92 -10.48 62.53
CA LEU A 705 -18.55 -10.94 62.66
C LEU A 705 -17.77 -10.28 63.80
N HIS A 706 -18.04 -8.99 64.03
CA HIS A 706 -17.50 -8.25 65.16
C HIS A 706 -18.02 -8.78 66.52
N GLN A 707 -19.36 -8.97 66.64
CA GLN A 707 -19.99 -9.50 67.84
C GLN A 707 -19.49 -10.91 68.15
N GLU A 708 -19.22 -11.74 67.19
CA GLU A 708 -18.67 -13.08 67.32
C GLU A 708 -17.16 -13.09 67.59
N GLY A 709 -16.47 -11.93 67.60
CA GLY A 709 -15.04 -11.76 67.86
C GLY A 709 -14.10 -12.12 66.73
N TYR A 710 -14.61 -12.38 65.53
CA TYR A 710 -13.78 -12.73 64.35
C TYR A 710 -13.12 -11.52 63.69
N LEU A 711 -13.81 -10.37 63.69
CA LEU A 711 -13.34 -9.18 63.00
C LEU A 711 -13.35 -7.96 63.98
N PRO A 712 -12.18 -7.35 64.23
CA PRO A 712 -12.11 -6.13 65.05
C PRO A 712 -12.54 -4.90 64.21
N TYR A 713 -13.06 -3.89 64.88
CA TYR A 713 -13.17 -2.55 64.32
C TYR A 713 -11.87 -1.74 64.53
N PRO A 714 -11.59 -0.71 63.74
CA PRO A 714 -10.47 0.19 63.99
C PRO A 714 -10.48 0.80 65.41
N SER A 715 -11.65 1.14 65.95
CA SER A 715 -11.84 1.64 67.28
C SER A 715 -11.37 0.68 68.39
N ASP A 716 -11.53 -0.66 68.19
CA ASP A 716 -11.06 -1.63 69.14
C ASP A 716 -9.53 -1.67 69.23
N ILE A 717 -8.87 -1.45 68.10
CA ILE A 717 -7.41 -1.39 68.04
C ILE A 717 -6.87 -0.10 68.67
N GLU A 718 -7.58 1.01 68.50
CA GLU A 718 -7.23 2.27 69.12
C GLU A 718 -7.42 2.23 70.64
N ALA A 719 -8.46 1.57 71.12
CA ALA A 719 -8.78 1.45 72.51
C ALA A 719 -7.75 0.62 73.33
N LEU A 720 -6.95 -0.24 72.68
CA LEU A 720 -5.91 -0.99 73.38
C LEU A 720 -4.81 -0.08 73.92
N THR A 721 -4.49 -0.24 75.21
CA THR A 721 -3.49 0.49 75.93
C THR A 721 -2.36 -0.39 76.46
N ALA A 722 -1.26 0.19 76.89
CA ALA A 722 -0.16 -0.58 77.51
C ALA A 722 -0.57 -1.30 78.77
N ASP A 723 -1.53 -0.75 79.50
CA ASP A 723 -2.05 -1.29 80.75
C ASP A 723 -2.73 -2.63 80.55
N ASP A 724 -3.43 -2.85 79.42
CA ASP A 724 -4.03 -4.13 79.01
C ASP A 724 -3.01 -5.28 78.88
N PHE A 725 -1.72 -4.90 78.77
CA PHE A 725 -0.60 -5.83 78.59
C PHE A 725 0.43 -5.70 79.73
N GLY A 726 0.03 -5.21 80.90
CA GLY A 726 0.87 -5.06 82.04
C GLY A 726 2.01 -4.05 81.88
N GLY A 727 1.80 -3.00 81.14
CA GLY A 727 2.80 -1.94 80.80
C GLY A 727 3.75 -2.30 79.71
N ASN A 728 3.60 -3.47 79.03
CA ASN A 728 4.51 -3.96 78.04
C ASN A 728 4.20 -3.42 76.63
N GLY A 729 4.86 -2.37 76.21
CA GLY A 729 4.68 -1.71 74.93
C GLY A 729 4.94 -2.63 73.68
N SER A 730 5.82 -3.63 73.81
CA SER A 730 6.07 -4.56 72.71
C SER A 730 4.92 -5.54 72.53
N LYS A 731 4.30 -6.03 73.61
CA LYS A 731 3.08 -6.85 73.54
C LYS A 731 1.89 -6.07 73.01
N LEU A 732 1.71 -4.81 73.44
CA LEU A 732 0.68 -3.93 72.88
C LEU A 732 0.84 -3.78 71.36
N LYS A 733 2.08 -3.50 70.91
CA LYS A 733 2.39 -3.33 69.48
C LYS A 733 2.03 -4.65 68.72
N ALA A 734 2.48 -5.80 69.21
CA ALA A 734 2.22 -7.09 68.58
C ALA A 734 0.70 -7.38 68.47
N ALA A 735 -0.09 -7.08 69.53
CA ALA A 735 -1.55 -7.22 69.50
C ALA A 735 -2.22 -6.29 68.48
N LYS A 736 -1.80 -5.01 68.45
CA LYS A 736 -2.31 -4.05 67.45
C LYS A 736 -1.96 -4.49 66.03
N ASP A 737 -0.75 -4.98 65.78
CA ASP A 737 -0.34 -5.42 64.47
C ASP A 737 -1.08 -6.69 64.04
N GLU A 738 -1.40 -7.60 64.97
CA GLU A 738 -2.25 -8.78 64.67
C GLU A 738 -3.65 -8.38 64.25
N LEU A 739 -4.31 -7.50 65.03
CA LEU A 739 -5.67 -7.05 64.75
C LEU A 739 -5.73 -6.26 63.41
N LYS A 740 -4.74 -5.43 63.11
CA LYS A 740 -4.61 -4.78 61.83
C LYS A 740 -4.46 -5.78 60.70
N SER A 741 -3.70 -6.82 60.91
CA SER A 741 -3.49 -7.92 59.94
C SER A 741 -4.80 -8.67 59.68
N ARG A 742 -5.66 -8.85 60.69
CA ARG A 742 -6.99 -9.46 60.51
C ARG A 742 -7.88 -8.58 59.60
N ILE A 743 -7.93 -7.28 59.85
CA ILE A 743 -8.66 -6.31 58.99
C ILE A 743 -8.11 -6.38 57.56
N LEU A 744 -6.78 -6.31 57.38
CA LEU A 744 -6.13 -6.34 56.08
C LEU A 744 -6.48 -7.64 55.32
N ASN A 745 -6.40 -8.80 55.99
CA ASN A 745 -6.69 -10.07 55.35
C ASN A 745 -8.18 -10.21 55.01
N PHE A 746 -9.07 -9.73 55.88
CA PHE A 746 -10.49 -9.70 55.61
C PHE A 746 -10.80 -8.86 54.35
N VAL A 747 -10.23 -7.66 54.23
CA VAL A 747 -10.43 -6.80 53.10
C VAL A 747 -9.85 -7.43 51.82
N LYS A 748 -8.64 -7.97 51.88
CA LYS A 748 -8.01 -8.67 50.74
C LYS A 748 -8.86 -9.82 50.22
N TYR A 749 -9.49 -10.58 51.15
CA TYR A 749 -10.34 -11.71 50.77
C TYR A 749 -11.58 -11.30 49.98
N HIS A 750 -12.00 -10.05 50.08
CA HIS A 750 -13.18 -9.51 49.40
C HIS A 750 -12.82 -8.79 48.11
N ILE A 751 -11.55 -8.78 47.71
CA ILE A 751 -11.09 -8.12 46.49
C ILE A 751 -10.52 -9.15 45.55
N GLN A 752 -11.09 -9.24 44.36
CA GLN A 752 -10.64 -10.09 43.27
C GLN A 752 -9.93 -9.23 42.22
N ASP A 753 -8.74 -9.69 41.77
CA ASP A 753 -8.08 -9.14 40.61
C ASP A 753 -8.96 -9.32 39.38
N ASN A 754 -8.95 -8.34 38.50
CA ASN A 754 -9.78 -8.28 37.30
C ASN A 754 -11.26 -7.94 37.60
N SER A 755 -11.91 -7.37 36.59
CA SER A 755 -13.33 -7.03 36.66
C SER A 755 -14.18 -8.24 36.27
N VAL A 756 -15.14 -8.59 37.12
CA VAL A 756 -16.11 -9.67 36.91
C VAL A 756 -17.51 -9.12 36.99
N ILE A 757 -18.33 -9.39 35.98
CA ILE A 757 -19.73 -8.99 35.96
C ILE A 757 -20.64 -10.22 35.83
N ILE A 758 -21.65 -10.33 36.72
CA ILE A 758 -22.63 -11.41 36.63
C ILE A 758 -23.44 -11.25 35.32
N GLY A 759 -23.53 -12.32 34.53
CA GLY A 759 -24.22 -12.29 33.24
C GLY A 759 -23.44 -11.63 32.11
N GLY A 760 -22.14 -11.37 32.31
CA GLY A 760 -21.24 -10.81 31.30
C GLY A 760 -20.23 -11.82 30.73
N THR A 761 -19.38 -11.32 29.84
CA THR A 761 -18.15 -12.00 29.38
C THR A 761 -17.04 -11.71 30.39
N ASN A 762 -16.51 -12.72 31.03
CA ASN A 762 -15.47 -12.58 32.04
C ASN A 762 -14.10 -12.98 31.52
#